data_7366bd3dbf2f065fc427b1fb7ce6949d
#
_entry.id   7366bd3dbf2f065fc427b1fb7ce6949d
#
_cell.length_a   1.000
_cell.length_b   1.000
_cell.length_c   1.000
_cell.angle_alpha   90.00
_cell.angle_beta   90.00
_cell.angle_gamma   90.00
#
_symmetry.space_group_name_H-M   'P 1'
#
loop_
_entity.id
_entity.type
_entity.pdbx_description
1 polymer ?
#
loop_
_entity_poly.entity_id
_entity_poly.type
_entity_poly.pdbx_seq_one_letter_code
_entity_poly.pdbx_strand_id
1 'polypeptide(L)'
;MKTLLLPASLATLTYSAQLLGQSTTNTPPASTKPAESLDRIVVEGIPLEEQVVPTVRPFNSVYGSDRPILDTPRNVTIISREQLDAINIYDVRDFSKLTSSSYTRSNFGAPTTPDIRTQIADTYVNGMRLGLTSNGNGLPVNFNSVESVNIVKGPASSVYGPSQYVGGYVDLITKRPYFDDFHGEVSGTAGMYDQWRWSADAGGPLPGKKAAWRSSYSGENSGSYYHDGFRKTEAVYGALSWLPTEQYELFFNTEWFWANYTENFGVNRPTQQLIDDGLYQTGVNNNPAPDFGAYPFGFADANGNPITFGNVNVVGGTPATPSDPQNSRYVVSGFPAVNRIDPGPLVKLDRRSRLLRPGDESEGFSYNAQAVQTYHASATVDIANNTMFRYVDRQTLSSYYYSEIIDPSWSMENRTEFRLDLDQHFINTGADFRYQSVTAYNDFFTEPANVWDITRDRNFINIYNSVNFPNPFTSVPVPGHEGRYYTPDNGDSGESTAVFVGPFYQHDFKVTDKWSLLAGGRVNMVSLDYNDPAGFLPGDSTVVGLPSANASTIYKFTPTVSGYFTYNWSQNPVGSVGNGGGYTTAGSANFSNRNLRNEAELFELGSKYSLFEGKLFLGAAVFQQTRADAQLDRSVVEFNTRGIEFEANYQPSREFYMTIGYSLLDSTVNQPQFDVGNTSLTSPGDRFFSLSGDEFKRQGVPDHLLNFLATYKLYKGLGVSANIVFTSEINNNVAGTLVIPAQYTLDMSVFYATPRWEARLMFLNVTDEKNWSAPNAVYGNESIVADLPFRMEGRMTVKF
;
A
#
# COMPACT_ATOMS: atom_id res chain seq x y z
N MET A 1 1.07 -21.83 24.82
CA MET A 1 0.14 -22.88 24.43
C MET A 1 -1.07 -22.80 25.34
N LYS A 2 -1.97 -21.87 25.09
CA LYS A 2 -3.28 -21.76 25.78
C LYS A 2 -4.36 -22.10 24.76
N THR A 3 -5.11 -23.11 25.06
CA THR A 3 -6.19 -23.69 24.27
C THR A 3 -7.33 -22.68 24.20
N LEU A 4 -7.56 -22.06 23.04
CA LEU A 4 -8.76 -21.26 22.77
C LEU A 4 -9.86 -22.23 22.28
N LEU A 5 -10.83 -22.47 23.14
CA LEU A 5 -12.14 -23.03 22.78
C LEU A 5 -13.06 -21.85 22.42
N LEU A 6 -13.35 -21.69 21.15
CA LEU A 6 -14.40 -20.78 20.66
C LEU A 6 -15.75 -21.48 20.75
N PRO A 7 -16.80 -20.89 21.33
CA PRO A 7 -18.15 -21.36 21.19
C PRO A 7 -18.72 -20.90 19.85
N ALA A 8 -18.96 -21.84 18.95
CA ALA A 8 -19.74 -21.62 17.75
C ALA A 8 -21.22 -21.44 18.10
N SER A 9 -21.73 -20.24 18.04
CA SER A 9 -23.16 -19.98 17.98
C SER A 9 -23.51 -19.34 16.64
N LEU A 10 -23.76 -20.16 15.64
CA LEU A 10 -24.44 -19.76 14.42
C LEU A 10 -25.92 -19.51 14.75
N ALA A 11 -26.31 -18.26 14.84
CA ALA A 11 -27.71 -17.87 14.82
C ALA A 11 -28.21 -17.85 13.37
N THR A 12 -28.92 -18.88 12.98
CA THR A 12 -29.68 -18.96 11.72
C THR A 12 -30.87 -18.02 11.78
N LEU A 13 -30.80 -16.91 11.05
CA LEU A 13 -31.98 -16.09 10.73
C LEU A 13 -32.66 -16.68 9.51
N THR A 14 -33.63 -17.56 9.75
CA THR A 14 -34.61 -17.99 8.75
C THR A 14 -35.76 -16.97 8.77
N TYR A 15 -35.85 -16.15 7.75
CA TYR A 15 -37.08 -15.39 7.47
C TYR A 15 -37.89 -16.15 6.42
N SER A 16 -39.07 -16.63 6.85
CA SER A 16 -40.08 -17.29 6.03
C SER A 16 -40.79 -16.22 5.21
N ALA A 17 -40.66 -16.26 3.90
CA ALA A 17 -41.59 -15.59 3.00
C ALA A 17 -42.56 -16.65 2.47
N GLN A 18 -43.76 -16.72 3.05
CA GLN A 18 -44.95 -17.30 2.42
C GLN A 18 -45.62 -16.23 1.58
N LEU A 19 -45.92 -16.53 0.31
CA LEU A 19 -47.25 -16.44 -0.22
C LEU A 19 -47.44 -16.18 -1.68
N LEU A 20 -48.35 -16.97 -2.20
CA LEU A 20 -49.43 -16.74 -3.16
C LEU A 20 -48.97 -16.89 -4.63
N GLY A 21 -49.52 -17.89 -5.25
CA GLY A 21 -50.76 -18.09 -5.73
C GLY A 21 -50.74 -18.62 -7.15
N GLN A 22 -51.25 -19.77 -7.41
CA GLN A 22 -51.39 -20.44 -8.69
C GLN A 22 -52.05 -19.59 -9.77
N SER A 23 -51.49 -19.55 -10.96
CA SER A 23 -52.27 -19.50 -12.21
C SER A 23 -51.50 -20.16 -13.33
N THR A 24 -52.05 -21.25 -13.81
CA THR A 24 -51.61 -22.01 -14.97
C THR A 24 -51.96 -21.28 -16.26
N THR A 25 -51.01 -20.92 -17.07
CA THR A 25 -51.19 -20.77 -18.51
C THR A 25 -49.95 -21.27 -19.26
N ASN A 26 -50.17 -22.31 -20.07
CA ASN A 26 -49.19 -22.82 -21.01
C ASN A 26 -48.83 -21.78 -22.05
N THR A 27 -47.55 -21.42 -22.05
CA THR A 27 -46.91 -20.70 -23.16
C THR A 27 -45.70 -21.51 -23.62
N PRO A 28 -45.43 -21.64 -24.94
CA PRO A 28 -44.33 -22.46 -25.43
C PRO A 28 -42.96 -21.88 -25.02
N PRO A 29 -41.89 -22.70 -24.98
CA PRO A 29 -40.59 -22.28 -24.52
C PRO A 29 -40.06 -21.18 -25.44
N ALA A 30 -39.82 -20.02 -24.86
CA ALA A 30 -39.03 -18.95 -25.43
C ALA A 30 -37.61 -19.45 -25.71
N SER A 31 -37.18 -19.29 -26.93
CA SER A 31 -35.80 -19.51 -27.38
C SER A 31 -34.85 -18.83 -26.41
N THR A 32 -34.07 -19.62 -25.66
CA THR A 32 -32.90 -19.13 -24.95
C THR A 32 -31.91 -18.59 -25.96
N LYS A 33 -31.88 -17.27 -26.17
CA LYS A 33 -30.68 -16.65 -26.71
C LYS A 33 -29.54 -17.00 -25.76
N PRO A 34 -28.42 -17.55 -26.22
CA PRO A 34 -27.22 -17.62 -25.39
C PRO A 34 -26.91 -16.18 -24.96
N ALA A 35 -26.54 -16.00 -23.70
CA ALA A 35 -25.94 -14.75 -23.25
C ALA A 35 -24.90 -14.37 -24.32
N GLU A 36 -25.02 -13.17 -24.89
CA GLU A 36 -24.01 -12.64 -25.80
C GLU A 36 -22.70 -12.71 -25.04
N SER A 37 -21.86 -13.68 -25.40
CA SER A 37 -20.49 -13.71 -24.96
C SER A 37 -19.90 -12.38 -25.40
N LEU A 38 -19.56 -11.52 -24.45
CA LEU A 38 -18.68 -10.39 -24.69
C LEU A 38 -17.60 -10.90 -25.62
N ASP A 39 -17.47 -10.32 -26.81
CA ASP A 39 -16.49 -10.73 -27.81
C ASP A 39 -15.11 -10.66 -27.11
N ARG A 40 -14.67 -11.81 -26.62
CA ARG A 40 -13.32 -11.96 -26.09
C ARG A 40 -12.40 -11.80 -27.28
N ILE A 41 -11.66 -10.69 -27.32
CA ILE A 41 -10.51 -10.58 -28.20
C ILE A 41 -9.45 -11.55 -27.64
N VAL A 42 -9.59 -12.81 -27.97
CA VAL A 42 -8.61 -13.84 -27.63
C VAL A 42 -7.48 -13.69 -28.62
N VAL A 43 -6.29 -13.36 -28.16
CA VAL A 43 -5.08 -13.53 -28.97
C VAL A 43 -4.93 -15.02 -29.17
N GLU A 44 -5.24 -15.52 -30.38
CA GLU A 44 -5.24 -16.96 -30.64
C GLU A 44 -3.91 -17.61 -30.24
N GLY A 45 -4.00 -18.67 -29.43
CA GLY A 45 -2.87 -19.54 -29.10
C GLY A 45 -2.07 -19.16 -27.85
N ILE A 46 -2.42 -18.10 -27.10
CA ILE A 46 -1.75 -17.77 -25.84
C ILE A 46 -2.69 -18.15 -24.66
N PRO A 47 -2.26 -19.05 -23.74
CA PRO A 47 -3.04 -19.34 -22.55
C PRO A 47 -3.35 -18.08 -21.74
N LEU A 48 -4.51 -18.04 -21.10
CA LEU A 48 -4.97 -16.84 -20.38
C LEU A 48 -4.00 -16.41 -19.27
N GLU A 49 -3.35 -17.35 -18.59
CA GLU A 49 -2.36 -17.12 -17.53
C GLU A 49 -1.08 -16.44 -18.05
N GLU A 50 -0.73 -16.67 -19.32
CA GLU A 50 0.44 -16.09 -19.97
C GLU A 50 0.15 -14.75 -20.68
N GLN A 51 -1.11 -14.31 -20.70
CA GLN A 51 -1.48 -13.07 -21.39
C GLN A 51 -1.17 -11.84 -20.54
N VAL A 52 -0.45 -10.88 -21.13
CA VAL A 52 -0.08 -9.61 -20.48
C VAL A 52 -0.87 -8.41 -21.02
N VAL A 53 -1.58 -8.58 -22.14
CA VAL A 53 -2.39 -7.51 -22.73
C VAL A 53 -3.71 -7.39 -21.96
N PRO A 54 -4.06 -6.22 -21.38
CA PRO A 54 -5.20 -6.09 -20.47
C PRO A 54 -6.58 -6.16 -21.15
N THR A 55 -6.64 -6.15 -22.49
CA THR A 55 -7.89 -6.23 -23.25
C THR A 55 -8.54 -7.61 -23.28
N VAL A 56 -7.81 -8.65 -22.86
CA VAL A 56 -8.28 -10.04 -22.94
C VAL A 56 -9.18 -10.47 -21.78
N ARG A 57 -9.19 -9.69 -20.71
CA ARG A 57 -9.97 -9.98 -19.49
C ARG A 57 -10.84 -8.79 -19.10
N PRO A 58 -12.15 -8.94 -18.94
CA PRO A 58 -12.94 -7.98 -18.21
C PRO A 58 -12.51 -7.98 -16.73
N PHE A 59 -12.71 -6.85 -16.06
CA PHE A 59 -12.39 -6.69 -14.64
C PHE A 59 -13.43 -5.79 -13.97
N ASN A 60 -13.62 -5.95 -12.66
CA ASN A 60 -14.66 -5.27 -11.89
C ASN A 60 -14.13 -4.27 -10.85
N SER A 61 -12.81 -4.18 -10.70
CA SER A 61 -12.17 -3.39 -9.62
C SER A 61 -12.50 -1.90 -9.62
N VAL A 62 -13.07 -1.33 -10.68
CA VAL A 62 -13.43 0.10 -10.73
C VAL A 62 -14.90 0.35 -10.37
N TYR A 63 -15.82 -0.41 -10.98
CA TYR A 63 -17.26 -0.12 -10.91
C TYR A 63 -18.10 -1.28 -10.39
N GLY A 64 -17.48 -2.31 -9.81
CA GLY A 64 -18.16 -3.45 -9.22
C GLY A 64 -18.73 -4.47 -10.22
N SER A 65 -18.74 -4.16 -11.52
CA SER A 65 -19.19 -5.06 -12.59
C SER A 65 -18.08 -5.29 -13.60
N ASP A 66 -18.06 -6.48 -14.18
CA ASP A 66 -17.09 -6.85 -15.18
C ASP A 66 -17.19 -5.98 -16.43
N ARG A 67 -16.08 -5.35 -16.81
CA ARG A 67 -15.98 -4.46 -17.98
C ARG A 67 -14.68 -4.66 -18.72
N PRO A 68 -14.70 -4.59 -20.04
CA PRO A 68 -13.49 -4.46 -20.84
C PRO A 68 -12.75 -3.15 -20.48
N ILE A 69 -11.42 -3.17 -20.54
CA ILE A 69 -10.62 -1.98 -20.24
C ILE A 69 -10.91 -0.81 -21.18
N LEU A 70 -11.27 -1.09 -22.44
CA LEU A 70 -11.67 -0.08 -23.42
C LEU A 70 -13.00 0.61 -23.12
N ASP A 71 -13.83 0.00 -22.26
CA ASP A 71 -15.14 0.50 -21.84
C ASP A 71 -15.11 1.06 -20.40
N THR A 72 -13.94 1.12 -19.83
CA THR A 72 -13.74 1.63 -18.47
C THR A 72 -13.18 3.05 -18.51
N PRO A 73 -13.96 4.08 -18.16
CA PRO A 73 -13.49 5.47 -18.17
C PRO A 73 -12.62 5.78 -16.97
N ARG A 74 -11.46 5.13 -16.87
CA ARG A 74 -10.49 5.28 -15.78
C ARG A 74 -9.11 4.80 -16.22
N ASN A 75 -8.06 5.42 -15.72
CA ASN A 75 -6.71 4.87 -15.86
C ASN A 75 -6.51 3.69 -14.89
N VAL A 76 -6.25 2.52 -15.43
CA VAL A 76 -6.05 1.28 -14.68
C VAL A 76 -4.92 0.49 -15.30
N THR A 77 -4.02 -0.02 -14.47
CA THR A 77 -3.01 -1.00 -14.85
C THR A 77 -3.46 -2.38 -14.39
N ILE A 78 -3.51 -3.35 -15.30
CA ILE A 78 -3.79 -4.76 -14.98
C ILE A 78 -2.48 -5.53 -15.12
N ILE A 79 -2.02 -6.11 -14.02
CA ILE A 79 -0.77 -6.87 -13.92
C ILE A 79 -1.12 -8.35 -13.84
N SER A 80 -0.67 -9.13 -14.81
CA SER A 80 -0.90 -10.57 -14.86
C SER A 80 0.08 -11.36 -14.00
N ARG A 81 -0.22 -12.63 -13.74
CA ARG A 81 0.69 -13.54 -13.03
C ARG A 81 2.03 -13.68 -13.76
N GLU A 82 2.03 -13.77 -15.08
CA GLU A 82 3.25 -13.83 -15.90
C GLU A 82 4.19 -12.62 -15.63
N GLN A 83 3.63 -11.41 -15.51
CA GLN A 83 4.42 -10.20 -15.21
C GLN A 83 4.96 -10.22 -13.78
N LEU A 84 4.14 -10.64 -12.79
CA LEU A 84 4.56 -10.77 -11.39
C LEU A 84 5.71 -11.78 -11.26
N ASP A 85 5.63 -12.90 -11.98
CA ASP A 85 6.66 -13.94 -11.97
C ASP A 85 7.94 -13.52 -12.70
N ALA A 86 7.80 -12.73 -13.78
CA ALA A 86 8.94 -12.25 -14.57
C ALA A 86 9.85 -11.33 -13.75
N ILE A 87 9.27 -10.47 -12.90
CA ILE A 87 10.02 -9.58 -12.00
C ILE A 87 10.35 -10.22 -10.65
N ASN A 88 9.84 -11.43 -10.37
CA ASN A 88 9.96 -12.10 -9.08
C ASN A 88 9.50 -11.20 -7.93
N ILE A 89 8.24 -10.72 -8.03
CA ILE A 89 7.67 -9.74 -7.11
C ILE A 89 7.96 -10.10 -5.65
N TYR A 90 8.41 -9.12 -4.88
CA TYR A 90 8.78 -9.30 -3.49
C TYR A 90 7.94 -8.46 -2.53
N ASP A 91 7.75 -7.19 -2.86
CA ASP A 91 6.92 -6.27 -2.08
C ASP A 91 6.26 -5.19 -2.99
N VAL A 92 5.48 -4.30 -2.38
CA VAL A 92 4.73 -3.27 -3.10
C VAL A 92 5.61 -2.23 -3.82
N ARG A 93 6.90 -2.12 -3.50
CA ARG A 93 7.84 -1.25 -4.21
C ARG A 93 8.09 -1.74 -5.63
N ASP A 94 7.97 -3.04 -5.85
CA ASP A 94 8.15 -3.65 -7.17
C ASP A 94 7.06 -3.23 -8.18
N PHE A 95 5.96 -2.62 -7.75
CA PHE A 95 4.97 -2.08 -8.69
C PHE A 95 5.56 -0.99 -9.59
N SER A 96 6.59 -0.28 -9.15
CA SER A 96 7.35 0.66 -9.99
C SER A 96 7.95 0.03 -11.24
N LYS A 97 8.13 -1.29 -11.25
CA LYS A 97 8.65 -2.08 -12.39
C LYS A 97 7.59 -2.35 -13.46
N LEU A 98 6.30 -2.19 -13.16
CA LEU A 98 5.19 -2.69 -13.98
C LEU A 98 4.11 -1.65 -14.31
N THR A 99 4.06 -0.53 -13.59
CA THR A 99 3.03 0.49 -13.79
C THR A 99 3.61 1.89 -13.76
N SER A 100 3.00 2.81 -14.49
CA SER A 100 3.30 4.23 -14.39
C SER A 100 2.81 4.81 -13.06
N SER A 101 3.46 5.88 -12.56
CA SER A 101 3.06 6.64 -11.36
C SER A 101 3.08 5.87 -10.03
N SER A 102 3.70 4.70 -9.96
CA SER A 102 3.92 4.00 -8.71
C SER A 102 5.39 4.11 -8.31
N TYR A 103 5.68 4.91 -7.31
CA TYR A 103 6.99 5.01 -6.66
C TYR A 103 6.77 4.94 -5.15
N THR A 104 6.87 3.74 -4.62
CA THR A 104 6.60 3.47 -3.21
C THR A 104 7.86 3.68 -2.39
N ARG A 105 7.78 4.61 -1.48
CA ARG A 105 8.81 4.88 -0.48
C ARG A 105 8.75 3.82 0.61
N SER A 106 9.83 3.69 1.37
CA SER A 106 9.86 2.81 2.54
C SER A 106 9.26 3.53 3.75
N ASN A 107 7.94 3.73 3.77
CA ASN A 107 7.28 4.39 4.89
C ASN A 107 7.64 3.68 6.20
N PHE A 108 8.28 4.41 7.11
CA PHE A 108 8.71 3.90 8.41
C PHE A 108 9.45 2.55 8.37
N GLY A 109 10.17 2.28 7.28
CA GLY A 109 10.99 1.08 7.17
C GLY A 109 10.28 -0.18 6.68
N ALA A 110 8.96 -0.18 6.55
CA ALA A 110 8.18 -1.30 6.03
C ALA A 110 7.27 -0.84 4.88
N PRO A 111 7.46 -1.34 3.65
CA PRO A 111 6.57 -1.04 2.54
C PRO A 111 5.29 -1.87 2.67
N THR A 112 4.32 -1.36 3.39
CA THR A 112 3.04 -2.05 3.65
C THR A 112 1.93 -1.56 2.73
N THR A 113 2.05 -0.32 2.22
CA THR A 113 1.09 0.31 1.33
C THR A 113 1.80 0.86 0.10
N PRO A 114 1.26 0.68 -1.12
CA PRO A 114 1.82 1.26 -2.33
C PRO A 114 1.55 2.76 -2.40
N ASP A 115 2.49 3.51 -3.00
CA ASP A 115 2.26 4.89 -3.40
C ASP A 115 1.88 4.94 -4.89
N ILE A 116 0.78 5.64 -5.21
CA ILE A 116 0.31 5.89 -6.56
C ILE A 116 0.07 7.38 -6.75
N ARG A 117 0.53 7.94 -7.87
CA ARG A 117 0.42 9.39 -8.12
C ARG A 117 0.93 10.21 -6.93
N THR A 118 2.09 9.82 -6.42
CA THR A 118 2.80 10.44 -5.30
C THR A 118 2.18 10.26 -3.91
N GLN A 119 1.16 9.44 -3.74
CA GLN A 119 0.43 9.31 -2.48
C GLN A 119 0.16 7.85 -2.12
N ILE A 120 -0.02 7.60 -0.83
CA ILE A 120 -0.43 6.28 -0.34
C ILE A 120 -1.76 5.88 -0.99
N ALA A 121 -1.84 4.63 -1.41
CA ALA A 121 -3.01 4.00 -1.97
C ALA A 121 -3.57 2.92 -1.03
N ASP A 122 -4.88 2.73 -1.06
CA ASP A 122 -5.52 1.63 -0.34
C ASP A 122 -5.16 0.26 -0.96
N THR A 123 -5.17 -0.79 -0.14
CA THR A 123 -5.08 -2.16 -0.61
C THR A 123 -6.43 -2.86 -0.45
N TYR A 124 -6.90 -3.48 -1.53
CA TYR A 124 -8.12 -4.28 -1.58
C TYR A 124 -7.79 -5.73 -1.90
N VAL A 125 -8.66 -6.64 -1.52
CA VAL A 125 -8.64 -8.05 -1.93
C VAL A 125 -10.01 -8.39 -2.51
N ASN A 126 -10.06 -8.74 -3.80
CA ASN A 126 -11.29 -9.02 -4.53
C ASN A 126 -12.38 -7.95 -4.28
N GLY A 127 -11.99 -6.68 -4.34
CA GLY A 127 -12.88 -5.54 -4.19
C GLY A 127 -13.31 -5.20 -2.77
N MET A 128 -12.71 -5.80 -1.73
CA MET A 128 -12.94 -5.44 -0.32
C MET A 128 -11.67 -4.88 0.29
N ARG A 129 -11.79 -3.81 1.08
CA ARG A 129 -10.65 -3.13 1.67
C ARG A 129 -9.98 -3.99 2.74
N LEU A 130 -8.65 -4.16 2.66
CA LEU A 130 -7.89 -4.86 3.69
C LEU A 130 -7.88 -4.16 5.06
N GLY A 131 -8.33 -2.94 5.14
CA GLY A 131 -8.29 -2.15 6.36
C GLY A 131 -7.16 -1.15 6.32
N LEU A 132 -7.14 -0.34 7.34
CA LEU A 132 -6.27 0.81 7.41
C LEU A 132 -4.99 0.43 8.09
N THR A 133 -3.92 0.95 7.53
CA THR A 133 -2.65 1.05 8.22
C THR A 133 -2.27 2.52 8.23
N SER A 134 -2.18 3.17 9.36
CA SER A 134 -1.65 4.51 9.39
C SER A 134 -0.14 4.47 9.26
N ASN A 135 0.43 5.50 8.66
CA ASN A 135 1.87 5.73 8.63
C ASN A 135 2.72 4.55 8.13
N GLY A 136 2.17 3.66 7.30
CA GLY A 136 2.88 2.47 6.84
C GLY A 136 2.94 1.34 7.86
N ASN A 137 2.35 1.51 9.03
CA ASN A 137 2.29 0.49 10.06
C ASN A 137 1.37 -0.65 9.64
N GLY A 138 1.86 -1.86 9.63
CA GLY A 138 1.12 -3.04 9.21
C GLY A 138 2.06 -4.16 8.82
N LEU A 139 1.51 -5.28 8.44
CA LEU A 139 2.29 -6.39 7.92
C LEU A 139 2.62 -6.16 6.44
N PRO A 140 3.78 -6.61 5.95
CA PRO A 140 4.09 -6.60 4.53
C PRO A 140 2.99 -7.27 3.71
N VAL A 141 2.73 -6.76 2.50
CA VAL A 141 1.78 -7.41 1.58
C VAL A 141 2.35 -8.78 1.18
N ASN A 142 1.52 -9.81 1.33
CA ASN A 142 1.85 -11.17 0.92
C ASN A 142 1.26 -11.46 -0.46
N PHE A 143 2.06 -12.05 -1.36
CA PHE A 143 1.66 -12.39 -2.73
C PHE A 143 1.36 -13.88 -2.93
N ASN A 144 1.35 -14.69 -1.86
CA ASN A 144 1.04 -16.13 -1.94
C ASN A 144 -0.34 -16.41 -2.54
N SER A 145 -1.34 -15.66 -2.11
CA SER A 145 -2.72 -15.81 -2.57
C SER A 145 -3.03 -15.07 -3.88
N VAL A 146 -2.11 -14.25 -4.40
CA VAL A 146 -2.39 -13.31 -5.49
C VAL A 146 -2.23 -13.96 -6.86
N GLU A 147 -3.26 -13.85 -7.72
CA GLU A 147 -3.25 -14.27 -9.12
C GLU A 147 -2.92 -13.11 -10.06
N SER A 148 -3.51 -11.94 -9.81
CA SER A 148 -3.28 -10.73 -10.60
C SER A 148 -3.49 -9.49 -9.74
N VAL A 149 -3.05 -8.35 -10.23
CA VAL A 149 -3.18 -7.07 -9.51
C VAL A 149 -3.80 -6.04 -10.42
N ASN A 150 -4.85 -5.37 -9.95
CA ASN A 150 -5.46 -4.24 -10.63
C ASN A 150 -5.14 -2.95 -9.88
N ILE A 151 -4.38 -2.07 -10.50
CA ILE A 151 -4.01 -0.76 -9.92
C ILE A 151 -4.93 0.29 -10.50
N VAL A 152 -5.85 0.80 -9.69
CA VAL A 152 -6.77 1.87 -10.07
C VAL A 152 -6.24 3.19 -9.55
N LYS A 153 -5.97 4.13 -10.46
CA LYS A 153 -5.32 5.40 -10.13
C LYS A 153 -6.35 6.47 -9.77
N GLY A 154 -6.16 7.10 -8.60
CA GLY A 154 -7.06 8.10 -8.04
C GLY A 154 -8.24 7.53 -7.23
N PRO A 155 -9.13 8.38 -6.65
CA PRO A 155 -10.16 7.99 -5.70
C PRO A 155 -11.09 6.89 -6.19
N ALA A 156 -11.58 6.04 -5.30
CA ALA A 156 -12.51 4.96 -5.63
C ALA A 156 -13.85 5.49 -6.15
N SER A 157 -14.55 4.68 -6.93
CA SER A 157 -15.92 4.97 -7.37
C SER A 157 -16.92 4.86 -6.19
N SER A 158 -18.15 5.35 -6.40
CA SER A 158 -19.21 5.27 -5.40
C SER A 158 -19.55 3.85 -4.95
N VAL A 159 -19.27 2.83 -5.74
CA VAL A 159 -19.46 1.41 -5.37
C VAL A 159 -18.51 0.97 -4.26
N TYR A 160 -17.25 1.42 -4.29
CA TYR A 160 -16.20 0.98 -3.36
C TYR A 160 -16.07 1.86 -2.11
N GLY A 161 -16.79 2.94 -2.06
CA GLY A 161 -16.84 3.85 -0.90
C GLY A 161 -15.67 4.82 -0.80
N PRO A 162 -15.63 5.61 0.28
CA PRO A 162 -14.55 6.55 0.46
C PRO A 162 -13.27 5.79 0.70
N SER A 163 -12.31 6.02 -0.20
CA SER A 163 -10.93 5.62 0.05
C SER A 163 -10.40 6.43 1.22
N GLN A 164 -9.70 5.78 2.12
CA GLN A 164 -9.03 6.50 3.18
C GLN A 164 -7.75 7.13 2.65
N TYR A 165 -7.04 6.40 1.82
CA TYR A 165 -5.90 6.90 1.06
C TYR A 165 -6.32 7.09 -0.39
N VAL A 166 -6.24 8.31 -0.86
CA VAL A 166 -6.84 8.71 -2.14
C VAL A 166 -5.86 8.75 -3.31
N GLY A 167 -4.68 8.12 -3.18
CA GLY A 167 -3.75 7.88 -4.30
C GLY A 167 -4.35 7.05 -5.40
N GLY A 168 -5.21 6.20 -4.99
CA GLY A 168 -5.81 5.13 -5.73
C GLY A 168 -5.96 3.92 -4.83
N TYR A 169 -6.05 2.77 -5.45
CA TYR A 169 -6.02 1.51 -4.73
C TYR A 169 -5.44 0.40 -5.59
N VAL A 170 -4.88 -0.58 -4.90
CA VAL A 170 -4.38 -1.82 -5.48
C VAL A 170 -5.34 -2.93 -5.08
N ASP A 171 -6.04 -3.51 -6.04
CA ASP A 171 -6.92 -4.65 -5.83
C ASP A 171 -6.18 -5.95 -6.16
N LEU A 172 -5.88 -6.72 -5.12
CA LEU A 172 -5.24 -8.01 -5.19
C LEU A 172 -6.30 -9.06 -5.52
N ILE A 173 -6.27 -9.57 -6.73
CA ILE A 173 -7.18 -10.62 -7.18
C ILE A 173 -6.60 -11.96 -6.76
N THR A 174 -7.32 -12.69 -5.94
CA THR A 174 -6.81 -13.95 -5.39
C THR A 174 -6.96 -15.13 -6.37
N LYS A 175 -6.09 -16.12 -6.17
CA LYS A 175 -6.07 -17.38 -6.90
C LYS A 175 -7.42 -18.09 -6.81
N ARG A 176 -7.97 -18.47 -7.96
CA ARG A 176 -9.23 -19.24 -8.05
C ARG A 176 -8.95 -20.71 -8.27
N PRO A 177 -9.83 -21.61 -7.75
CA PRO A 177 -9.77 -23.05 -8.00
C PRO A 177 -9.89 -23.43 -9.49
N TYR A 178 -9.26 -24.54 -9.88
CA TYR A 178 -9.29 -25.11 -11.20
C TYR A 178 -10.48 -26.09 -11.34
N PHE A 179 -11.29 -25.92 -12.40
CA PHE A 179 -12.43 -26.80 -12.67
C PHE A 179 -12.14 -27.84 -13.76
N ASP A 180 -11.04 -27.70 -14.47
CA ASP A 180 -10.61 -28.62 -15.54
C ASP A 180 -10.02 -29.91 -14.96
N ASP A 181 -8.77 -29.84 -14.50
CA ASP A 181 -7.99 -30.95 -13.97
C ASP A 181 -7.23 -30.53 -12.70
N PHE A 182 -6.53 -31.49 -12.09
CA PHE A 182 -5.62 -31.20 -10.99
C PHE A 182 -4.37 -30.50 -11.52
N HIS A 183 -4.00 -29.41 -10.87
CA HIS A 183 -2.75 -28.66 -11.10
C HIS A 183 -2.00 -28.56 -9.78
N GLY A 184 -0.68 -28.67 -9.87
CA GLY A 184 0.17 -28.48 -8.71
C GLY A 184 1.54 -27.93 -9.11
N GLU A 185 2.12 -27.14 -8.23
CA GLU A 185 3.50 -26.67 -8.37
C GLU A 185 4.20 -26.54 -7.02
N VAL A 186 5.51 -26.73 -7.04
CA VAL A 186 6.41 -26.47 -5.90
C VAL A 186 7.59 -25.64 -6.39
N SER A 187 7.91 -24.58 -5.66
CA SER A 187 8.98 -23.68 -6.01
C SER A 187 9.93 -23.45 -4.84
N GLY A 188 11.20 -23.32 -5.15
CA GLY A 188 12.25 -22.91 -4.21
C GLY A 188 13.10 -21.81 -4.81
N THR A 189 13.45 -20.79 -4.04
CA THR A 189 14.35 -19.70 -4.41
C THR A 189 15.47 -19.60 -3.40
N ALA A 190 16.72 -19.51 -3.88
CA ALA A 190 17.89 -19.24 -3.08
C ALA A 190 18.63 -18.02 -3.66
N GLY A 191 19.14 -17.15 -2.82
CA GLY A 191 19.79 -15.92 -3.26
C GLY A 191 20.95 -15.49 -2.37
N MET A 192 21.65 -14.44 -2.83
CA MET A 192 22.69 -13.79 -2.02
C MET A 192 22.07 -13.23 -0.73
N TYR A 193 22.91 -13.01 0.29
CA TYR A 193 22.50 -12.49 1.60
C TYR A 193 21.58 -13.44 2.37
N ASP A 194 21.82 -14.76 2.23
CA ASP A 194 21.06 -15.83 2.91
C ASP A 194 19.54 -15.79 2.61
N GLN A 195 19.17 -15.48 1.36
CA GLN A 195 17.79 -15.51 0.94
C GLN A 195 17.32 -16.92 0.64
N TRP A 196 16.24 -17.34 1.31
CA TRP A 196 15.58 -18.61 1.11
C TRP A 196 14.08 -18.43 1.11
N ARG A 197 13.43 -18.77 -0.01
CA ARG A 197 11.96 -18.74 -0.15
C ARG A 197 11.49 -20.06 -0.76
N TRP A 198 10.31 -20.49 -0.37
CA TRP A 198 9.68 -21.69 -0.92
C TRP A 198 8.17 -21.49 -1.04
N SER A 199 7.54 -22.21 -1.97
CA SER A 199 6.10 -22.22 -2.12
C SER A 199 5.59 -23.54 -2.66
N ALA A 200 4.33 -23.84 -2.37
CA ALA A 200 3.59 -24.95 -2.94
C ALA A 200 2.17 -24.46 -3.26
N ASP A 201 1.66 -24.84 -4.41
CA ASP A 201 0.29 -24.54 -4.85
C ASP A 201 -0.32 -25.81 -5.43
N ALA A 202 -1.56 -26.13 -5.07
CA ALA A 202 -2.28 -27.25 -5.63
C ALA A 202 -3.77 -27.00 -5.64
N GLY A 203 -4.46 -27.51 -6.66
CA GLY A 203 -5.90 -27.39 -6.75
C GLY A 203 -6.49 -28.25 -7.85
N GLY A 204 -7.80 -28.40 -7.83
CA GLY A 204 -8.52 -29.17 -8.84
C GLY A 204 -10.00 -29.31 -8.53
N PRO A 205 -10.75 -29.95 -9.44
CA PRO A 205 -12.18 -30.16 -9.28
C PRO A 205 -12.48 -31.19 -8.20
N LEU A 206 -13.58 -30.99 -7.48
CA LEU A 206 -14.19 -32.02 -6.63
C LEU A 206 -15.07 -32.96 -7.47
N PRO A 207 -15.41 -34.18 -6.95
CA PRO A 207 -16.28 -35.10 -7.65
C PRO A 207 -17.60 -34.44 -8.10
N GLY A 208 -17.95 -34.63 -9.36
CA GLY A 208 -19.13 -34.00 -9.99
C GLY A 208 -18.86 -32.63 -10.61
N LYS A 209 -17.64 -32.09 -10.49
CA LYS A 209 -17.17 -30.82 -11.08
C LYS A 209 -18.06 -29.59 -10.82
N LYS A 210 -18.93 -29.65 -9.79
CA LYS A 210 -19.72 -28.50 -9.32
C LYS A 210 -18.99 -27.66 -8.28
N ALA A 211 -17.89 -28.16 -7.76
CA ALA A 211 -16.99 -27.44 -6.85
C ALA A 211 -15.55 -27.76 -7.20
N ALA A 212 -14.69 -26.81 -6.91
CA ALA A 212 -13.25 -26.93 -7.07
C ALA A 212 -12.54 -26.27 -5.88
N TRP A 213 -11.35 -26.75 -5.55
CA TRP A 213 -10.53 -26.23 -4.46
C TRP A 213 -9.14 -25.81 -4.96
N ARG A 214 -8.51 -24.88 -4.23
CA ARG A 214 -7.09 -24.54 -4.40
C ARG A 214 -6.50 -24.21 -3.03
N SER A 215 -5.26 -24.63 -2.80
CA SER A 215 -4.51 -24.29 -1.59
C SER A 215 -3.11 -23.88 -1.99
N SER A 216 -2.59 -22.87 -1.31
CA SER A 216 -1.26 -22.33 -1.56
C SER A 216 -0.55 -22.12 -0.23
N TYR A 217 0.73 -22.48 -0.18
CA TYR A 217 1.59 -22.23 0.96
C TYR A 217 2.85 -21.52 0.48
N SER A 218 3.35 -20.56 1.24
CA SER A 218 4.67 -19.99 1.02
C SER A 218 5.37 -19.70 2.33
N GLY A 219 6.69 -19.78 2.30
CA GLY A 219 7.53 -19.42 3.43
C GLY A 219 8.80 -18.72 2.98
N GLU A 220 9.38 -17.97 3.89
CA GLU A 220 10.64 -17.27 3.72
C GLU A 220 11.45 -17.34 5.01
N ASN A 221 12.76 -17.53 4.88
CA ASN A 221 13.73 -17.36 5.95
C ASN A 221 14.97 -16.73 5.34
N SER A 222 15.00 -15.43 5.31
CA SER A 222 16.04 -14.65 4.63
C SER A 222 16.84 -13.81 5.61
N GLY A 223 18.13 -13.73 5.39
CA GLY A 223 18.97 -12.67 5.90
C GLY A 223 18.75 -11.37 5.13
N SER A 224 19.67 -10.44 5.24
CA SER A 224 19.60 -9.13 4.58
C SER A 224 20.96 -8.66 4.12
N TYR A 225 21.00 -7.84 3.07
CA TYR A 225 22.17 -7.04 2.74
C TYR A 225 22.58 -6.14 3.91
N TYR A 226 21.61 -5.52 4.58
CA TYR A 226 21.86 -4.62 5.70
C TYR A 226 22.26 -5.40 6.96
N HIS A 227 23.13 -4.83 7.76
CA HIS A 227 23.55 -5.42 9.05
C HIS A 227 22.32 -5.67 9.95
N ASP A 228 22.31 -6.82 10.62
CA ASP A 228 21.27 -7.28 11.55
C ASP A 228 19.86 -7.36 10.95
N GLY A 229 19.79 -7.45 9.62
CA GLY A 229 18.51 -7.56 8.93
C GLY A 229 18.09 -9.00 8.69
N PHE A 230 16.80 -9.24 8.77
CA PHE A 230 16.20 -10.52 8.43
C PHE A 230 14.74 -10.34 8.00
N ARG A 231 14.20 -11.35 7.32
CA ARG A 231 12.76 -11.51 7.07
C ARG A 231 12.39 -12.98 7.12
N LYS A 232 11.37 -13.28 7.93
CA LYS A 232 10.77 -14.61 8.04
C LYS A 232 9.28 -14.47 7.82
N THR A 233 8.71 -15.29 6.95
CA THR A 233 7.27 -15.28 6.69
C THR A 233 6.74 -16.68 6.49
N GLU A 234 5.46 -16.87 6.83
CA GLU A 234 4.69 -18.07 6.55
C GLU A 234 3.29 -17.67 6.12
N ALA A 235 2.79 -18.23 5.04
CA ALA A 235 1.46 -17.96 4.54
C ALA A 235 0.75 -19.23 4.10
N VAL A 236 -0.49 -19.39 4.50
CA VAL A 236 -1.37 -20.48 4.08
C VAL A 236 -2.64 -19.89 3.51
N TYR A 237 -2.93 -20.23 2.26
CA TYR A 237 -4.13 -19.82 1.55
C TYR A 237 -4.97 -21.02 1.19
N GLY A 238 -6.29 -20.90 1.30
CA GLY A 238 -7.27 -21.89 0.87
C GLY A 238 -8.43 -21.24 0.14
N ALA A 239 -8.89 -21.85 -0.94
CA ALA A 239 -10.02 -21.38 -1.72
C ALA A 239 -10.96 -22.52 -2.14
N LEU A 240 -12.24 -22.21 -2.22
CA LEU A 240 -13.31 -23.07 -2.69
C LEU A 240 -14.20 -22.28 -3.65
N SER A 241 -14.40 -22.80 -4.85
CA SER A 241 -15.45 -22.32 -5.75
C SER A 241 -16.55 -23.38 -5.83
N TRP A 242 -17.81 -22.97 -5.67
CA TRP A 242 -18.96 -23.86 -5.66
C TRP A 242 -20.09 -23.32 -6.54
N LEU A 243 -20.46 -24.10 -7.56
CA LEU A 243 -21.46 -23.80 -8.56
C LEU A 243 -22.61 -24.85 -8.48
N PRO A 244 -23.45 -24.82 -7.43
CA PRO A 244 -24.47 -25.86 -7.21
C PRO A 244 -25.53 -25.86 -8.29
N THR A 245 -25.85 -24.69 -8.84
CA THR A 245 -26.80 -24.46 -9.92
C THR A 245 -26.22 -23.44 -10.94
N GLU A 246 -26.83 -23.29 -12.08
CA GLU A 246 -26.48 -22.23 -13.07
C GLU A 246 -26.79 -20.82 -12.55
N GLN A 247 -27.60 -20.70 -11.51
CA GLN A 247 -28.04 -19.43 -10.94
C GLN A 247 -27.20 -18.97 -9.74
N TYR A 248 -26.38 -19.82 -9.15
CA TYR A 248 -25.68 -19.48 -7.90
C TYR A 248 -24.23 -19.86 -7.97
N GLU A 249 -23.38 -18.87 -7.67
CA GLU A 249 -21.95 -19.01 -7.54
C GLU A 249 -21.49 -18.58 -6.16
N LEU A 250 -20.63 -19.39 -5.54
CA LEU A 250 -19.91 -19.05 -4.30
C LEU A 250 -18.41 -19.20 -4.54
N PHE A 251 -17.67 -18.16 -4.25
CA PHE A 251 -16.23 -18.19 -4.09
C PHE A 251 -15.88 -17.85 -2.64
N PHE A 252 -15.34 -18.83 -1.91
CA PHE A 252 -14.84 -18.64 -0.57
C PHE A 252 -13.33 -18.75 -0.56
N ASN A 253 -12.64 -17.85 0.13
CA ASN A 253 -11.21 -17.93 0.35
C ASN A 253 -10.84 -17.50 1.77
N THR A 254 -9.68 -17.98 2.23
CA THR A 254 -9.11 -17.64 3.52
C THR A 254 -7.60 -17.66 3.45
N GLU A 255 -6.96 -16.77 4.18
CA GLU A 255 -5.51 -16.69 4.29
C GLU A 255 -5.10 -16.40 5.72
N TRP A 256 -4.14 -17.15 6.21
CA TRP A 256 -3.35 -16.86 7.39
C TRP A 256 -1.94 -16.46 6.96
N PHE A 257 -1.43 -15.38 7.49
CA PHE A 257 -0.10 -14.87 7.20
C PHE A 257 0.59 -14.42 8.48
N TRP A 258 1.77 -14.93 8.72
CA TRP A 258 2.68 -14.52 9.79
C TRP A 258 3.96 -13.93 9.19
N ALA A 259 4.49 -12.89 9.83
CA ALA A 259 5.75 -12.28 9.46
C ALA A 259 6.52 -11.86 10.70
N ASN A 260 7.83 -12.07 10.68
CA ASN A 260 8.80 -11.46 11.60
C ASN A 260 9.97 -10.92 10.77
N TYR A 261 10.21 -9.63 10.87
CA TYR A 261 11.18 -8.94 10.03
C TYR A 261 11.77 -7.72 10.73
N THR A 262 12.86 -7.20 10.17
CA THR A 262 13.42 -5.92 10.61
C THR A 262 13.00 -4.81 9.66
N GLU A 263 12.54 -3.70 10.21
CA GLU A 263 12.27 -2.48 9.45
C GLU A 263 13.57 -1.82 8.99
N ASN A 264 13.50 -0.98 7.97
CA ASN A 264 14.66 -0.29 7.43
C ASN A 264 14.35 1.19 7.18
N PHE A 265 14.59 2.00 8.18
CA PHE A 265 14.48 3.46 8.07
C PHE A 265 15.67 4.10 7.34
N GLY A 266 16.75 3.33 7.11
CA GLY A 266 17.96 3.80 6.43
C GLY A 266 18.99 4.39 7.35
N VAL A 267 19.78 5.29 6.79
CA VAL A 267 20.89 5.98 7.46
C VAL A 267 20.40 7.36 7.89
N ASN A 268 20.61 7.70 9.14
CA ASN A 268 20.32 9.04 9.67
C ASN A 268 21.34 10.08 9.22
N ARG A 269 21.07 11.35 9.52
CA ARG A 269 21.91 12.49 9.16
C ARG A 269 22.26 12.55 7.66
N PRO A 270 21.28 12.47 6.75
CA PRO A 270 21.57 12.58 5.33
C PRO A 270 22.13 13.97 5.01
N THR A 271 23.23 13.98 4.27
CA THR A 271 23.84 15.18 3.71
C THR A 271 24.08 14.99 2.22
N GLN A 272 24.25 16.06 1.47
CA GLN A 272 24.57 15.91 0.05
C GLN A 272 25.89 15.17 -0.16
N GLN A 273 26.87 15.34 0.74
CA GLN A 273 28.13 14.58 0.71
C GLN A 273 27.94 13.09 0.98
N LEU A 274 26.94 12.70 1.79
CA LEU A 274 26.58 11.29 1.96
C LEU A 274 26.00 10.72 0.68
N ILE A 275 25.13 11.48 0.01
CA ILE A 275 24.51 11.05 -1.25
C ILE A 275 25.55 10.94 -2.35
N ASP A 276 26.34 11.97 -2.56
CA ASP A 276 27.26 12.08 -3.70
C ASP A 276 28.54 11.24 -3.51
N ASP A 277 29.10 11.29 -2.30
CA ASP A 277 30.43 10.72 -2.02
C ASP A 277 30.38 9.54 -1.04
N GLY A 278 29.24 9.26 -0.43
CA GLY A 278 29.10 8.26 0.63
C GLY A 278 29.85 8.63 1.91
N LEU A 279 30.01 9.93 2.19
CA LEU A 279 30.69 10.46 3.37
C LEU A 279 29.67 10.84 4.45
N TYR A 280 29.71 10.14 5.56
CA TYR A 280 28.83 10.32 6.70
C TYR A 280 29.42 11.30 7.72
N GLN A 281 28.58 12.22 8.20
CA GLN A 281 28.95 13.17 9.25
C GLN A 281 28.93 12.48 10.61
N THR A 282 30.10 12.18 11.15
CA THR A 282 30.24 11.72 12.52
C THR A 282 30.08 12.87 13.50
N GLY A 283 29.99 12.54 14.75
CA GLY A 283 29.91 13.51 15.84
C GLY A 283 28.98 13.04 16.95
N VAL A 284 29.11 13.67 18.08
CA VAL A 284 28.36 13.33 19.27
C VAL A 284 27.39 14.44 19.63
N ASN A 285 26.35 14.07 20.32
CA ASN A 285 25.55 15.04 21.04
C ASN A 285 26.45 15.77 22.06
N ASN A 286 26.55 17.07 21.90
CA ASN A 286 27.31 17.91 22.84
C ASN A 286 26.49 18.39 24.04
N ASN A 287 25.35 17.80 24.31
CA ASN A 287 24.65 17.95 25.55
C ASN A 287 25.61 17.55 26.69
N PRO A 288 25.65 18.28 27.82
CA PRO A 288 26.45 17.90 28.98
C PRO A 288 26.12 16.54 29.56
N ALA A 289 24.99 15.96 29.23
CA ALA A 289 24.76 14.52 29.40
C ALA A 289 25.60 13.73 28.41
N PRO A 290 26.61 13.00 28.82
CA PRO A 290 27.67 12.49 27.96
C PRO A 290 27.22 11.40 27.01
N ASP A 291 26.19 10.68 27.32
CA ASP A 291 25.61 9.63 26.49
C ASP A 291 24.15 9.48 26.84
N PHE A 292 23.36 8.88 25.98
CA PHE A 292 21.98 8.49 26.25
C PHE A 292 21.82 7.78 27.59
N GLY A 293 22.86 7.15 28.11
CA GLY A 293 22.85 6.47 29.37
C GLY A 293 22.72 7.38 30.62
N ALA A 294 23.05 8.64 30.49
CA ALA A 294 22.96 9.54 31.64
C ALA A 294 21.57 10.23 31.77
N TYR A 295 20.88 10.36 30.67
CA TYR A 295 19.50 10.82 30.63
C TYR A 295 18.69 9.77 29.89
N PRO A 296 17.86 8.99 30.56
CA PRO A 296 17.10 7.90 29.94
C PRO A 296 16.29 8.33 28.73
N PHE A 297 16.06 9.62 28.59
CA PHE A 297 15.26 10.19 27.53
C PHE A 297 16.03 11.21 26.69
N GLY A 298 17.28 11.47 27.03
CA GLY A 298 18.13 12.38 26.29
C GLY A 298 17.65 13.84 26.27
N PHE A 299 16.68 14.20 27.04
CA PHE A 299 16.03 15.49 27.00
C PHE A 299 16.63 16.45 28.04
N ALA A 300 17.51 17.30 27.57
CA ALA A 300 18.06 18.39 28.37
C ALA A 300 18.17 19.67 27.53
N ASP A 301 18.09 20.84 28.17
CA ASP A 301 18.36 22.12 27.53
C ASP A 301 19.85 22.27 27.20
N ALA A 302 20.23 23.39 26.57
CA ALA A 302 21.62 23.67 26.23
C ALA A 302 22.57 23.76 27.45
N ASN A 303 22.03 23.86 28.66
CA ASN A 303 22.76 23.92 29.94
C ASN A 303 22.75 22.58 30.67
N GLY A 304 22.11 21.54 30.08
CA GLY A 304 21.99 20.20 30.67
C GLY A 304 20.85 20.03 31.66
N ASN A 305 19.90 20.97 31.73
CA ASN A 305 18.74 20.80 32.61
C ASN A 305 17.69 19.95 31.91
N PRO A 306 17.01 19.03 32.61
CA PRO A 306 15.92 18.27 32.06
C PRO A 306 14.84 19.18 31.44
N ILE A 307 14.43 18.89 30.22
CA ILE A 307 13.34 19.62 29.55
C ILE A 307 12.05 18.81 29.71
N THR A 308 10.99 19.47 30.14
CA THR A 308 9.66 18.90 30.09
C THR A 308 9.08 19.08 28.68
N PHE A 309 8.45 18.04 28.16
CA PHE A 309 7.79 18.00 26.86
C PHE A 309 6.77 19.14 26.74
N GLY A 310 6.81 19.88 25.65
CA GLY A 310 5.89 21.01 25.42
C GLY A 310 6.45 22.41 25.63
N ASN A 311 7.65 22.56 26.18
CA ASN A 311 8.29 23.86 26.41
C ASN A 311 9.52 24.06 25.53
N VAL A 312 9.40 23.76 24.25
CA VAL A 312 10.57 23.80 23.41
C VAL A 312 10.62 25.09 22.61
N ASN A 313 11.61 25.90 22.95
CA ASN A 313 12.04 27.04 22.19
C ASN A 313 13.43 26.78 21.63
N VAL A 314 13.79 27.46 20.56
CA VAL A 314 15.19 27.48 20.10
C VAL A 314 16.05 27.97 21.26
N VAL A 315 16.92 27.12 21.76
CA VAL A 315 17.71 27.40 22.96
C VAL A 315 19.10 27.96 22.66
N GLY A 316 19.50 27.95 21.40
CA GLY A 316 20.78 28.51 20.95
C GLY A 316 21.37 27.75 19.77
N GLY A 317 22.54 28.16 19.37
CA GLY A 317 23.26 27.62 18.23
C GLY A 317 23.42 28.62 17.10
N THR A 318 24.26 28.27 16.16
CA THR A 318 24.48 29.08 14.94
C THR A 318 23.61 28.48 13.84
N PRO A 319 22.69 29.25 13.24
CA PRO A 319 21.91 28.79 12.13
C PRO A 319 22.79 28.34 10.96
N ALA A 320 22.45 27.24 10.34
CA ALA A 320 23.06 26.90 9.07
C ALA A 320 22.68 27.93 8.01
N THR A 321 23.55 28.12 7.08
CA THR A 321 23.32 28.99 5.93
C THR A 321 23.59 28.21 4.64
N PRO A 322 23.10 28.66 3.50
CA PRO A 322 23.44 28.02 2.23
C PRO A 322 24.93 27.98 1.96
N SER A 323 25.70 28.93 2.55
CA SER A 323 27.15 28.98 2.46
C SER A 323 27.89 28.09 3.47
N ASP A 324 27.20 27.65 4.51
CA ASP A 324 27.76 26.76 5.54
C ASP A 324 26.68 25.76 6.03
N PRO A 325 26.28 24.82 5.16
CA PRO A 325 25.27 23.83 5.50
C PRO A 325 25.78 22.76 6.50
N GLN A 326 27.09 22.72 6.76
CA GLN A 326 27.72 21.77 7.67
C GLN A 326 27.75 22.25 9.13
N ASN A 327 27.37 23.49 9.38
CA ASN A 327 27.30 23.99 10.73
C ASN A 327 26.10 23.36 11.50
N SER A 328 26.38 22.36 12.28
CA SER A 328 25.38 21.53 12.97
C SER A 328 25.28 21.79 14.47
N ARG A 329 25.68 22.98 14.91
CA ARG A 329 25.59 23.34 16.32
C ARG A 329 24.27 24.03 16.64
N TYR A 330 23.19 23.28 16.72
CA TYR A 330 21.92 23.85 17.13
C TYR A 330 21.12 22.96 18.02
N VAL A 331 20.26 23.61 18.75
CA VAL A 331 19.15 23.02 19.46
C VAL A 331 17.89 23.58 18.84
N VAL A 332 17.01 22.71 18.43
CA VAL A 332 15.78 23.06 17.76
C VAL A 332 14.62 23.08 18.72
N SER A 333 13.73 24.02 18.47
CA SER A 333 12.43 24.05 19.15
C SER A 333 11.64 22.78 18.85
N GLY A 334 11.01 22.21 19.85
CA GLY A 334 10.23 20.99 19.73
C GLY A 334 11.01 19.72 20.03
N PHE A 335 12.29 19.74 19.70
CA PHE A 335 13.20 18.66 20.05
C PHE A 335 14.31 19.21 20.89
N PRO A 336 14.55 18.63 22.03
CA PRO A 336 15.48 19.13 23.02
C PRO A 336 16.94 19.06 22.57
N ALA A 337 17.80 19.44 23.47
CA ALA A 337 19.26 19.50 23.28
C ALA A 337 19.89 18.20 22.76
N VAL A 338 19.20 17.09 22.84
CA VAL A 338 19.60 15.81 22.24
C VAL A 338 19.88 15.90 20.73
N ASN A 339 19.25 16.84 20.07
CA ASN A 339 19.46 17.06 18.66
C ASN A 339 20.69 17.92 18.34
N ARG A 340 21.41 18.36 19.32
CA ARG A 340 22.63 19.15 19.16
C ARG A 340 23.83 18.24 18.95
N ILE A 341 24.53 18.41 17.85
CA ILE A 341 25.70 17.63 17.49
C ILE A 341 26.93 18.53 17.41
N ASP A 342 28.04 18.10 18.00
CA ASP A 342 29.36 18.58 17.66
C ASP A 342 29.92 17.73 16.54
N PRO A 343 30.13 18.29 15.34
CA PRO A 343 30.54 17.51 14.18
C PRO A 343 31.95 16.96 14.36
N GLY A 344 32.08 15.66 14.11
CA GLY A 344 33.34 14.97 13.99
C GLY A 344 33.84 14.93 12.55
N PRO A 345 34.84 14.13 12.23
CA PRO A 345 35.30 13.98 10.85
C PRO A 345 34.28 13.28 9.96
N LEU A 346 34.27 13.62 8.68
CA LEU A 346 33.57 12.84 7.66
C LEU A 346 34.26 11.48 7.49
N VAL A 347 33.46 10.42 7.41
CA VAL A 347 33.95 9.05 7.19
C VAL A 347 33.20 8.36 6.05
N LYS A 348 33.89 7.49 5.33
CA LYS A 348 33.24 6.65 4.32
C LYS A 348 32.29 5.67 5.02
N LEU A 349 31.00 5.76 4.70
CA LEU A 349 29.99 4.91 5.31
C LEU A 349 29.91 3.55 4.59
N ASP A 350 29.80 2.49 5.37
CA ASP A 350 29.37 1.19 4.83
C ASP A 350 27.87 1.28 4.49
N ARG A 351 27.52 1.08 3.22
CA ARG A 351 26.12 1.13 2.74
C ARG A 351 25.21 0.04 3.34
N ARG A 352 25.78 -0.95 4.02
CA ARG A 352 25.04 -1.94 4.81
C ARG A 352 24.55 -1.40 6.15
N SER A 353 25.05 -0.22 6.55
CA SER A 353 24.67 0.43 7.80
C SER A 353 23.24 0.98 7.71
N ARG A 354 22.53 0.92 8.82
CA ARG A 354 21.23 1.52 9.03
C ARG A 354 21.02 1.84 10.50
N LEU A 355 20.13 2.75 10.78
CA LEU A 355 19.80 3.13 12.14
C LEU A 355 18.89 2.07 12.77
N LEU A 356 19.47 0.98 13.20
CA LEU A 356 18.79 -0.16 13.82
C LEU A 356 19.68 -0.78 14.88
N ARG A 357 19.11 -1.09 16.03
CA ARG A 357 19.77 -1.86 17.10
C ARG A 357 19.68 -3.36 16.80
N PRO A 358 20.72 -4.14 17.08
CA PRO A 358 20.59 -5.60 17.04
C PRO A 358 19.47 -6.06 17.99
N GLY A 359 18.60 -6.93 17.44
CA GLY A 359 17.42 -7.42 18.16
C GLY A 359 16.14 -6.63 17.97
N ASP A 360 16.16 -5.54 17.21
CA ASP A 360 14.93 -4.90 16.76
C ASP A 360 14.19 -5.80 15.79
N GLU A 361 12.87 -5.85 15.91
CA GLU A 361 12.01 -6.71 15.09
C GLU A 361 10.58 -6.18 15.01
N SER A 362 9.88 -6.57 13.97
CA SER A 362 8.44 -6.44 13.81
C SER A 362 7.85 -7.82 13.61
N GLU A 363 7.04 -8.28 14.53
CA GLU A 363 6.38 -9.58 14.46
C GLU A 363 4.87 -9.41 14.51
N GLY A 364 4.18 -10.19 13.70
CA GLY A 364 2.73 -10.20 13.76
C GLY A 364 2.12 -11.22 12.81
N PHE A 365 0.80 -11.35 12.89
CA PHE A 365 0.05 -12.18 11.97
C PHE A 365 -1.25 -11.50 11.54
N SER A 366 -1.76 -11.92 10.41
CA SER A 366 -3.09 -11.55 9.94
C SER A 366 -3.88 -12.79 9.53
N TYR A 367 -5.19 -12.69 9.67
CA TYR A 367 -6.13 -13.69 9.19
C TYR A 367 -7.23 -12.99 8.39
N ASN A 368 -7.49 -13.48 7.18
CA ASN A 368 -8.55 -13.01 6.31
C ASN A 368 -9.46 -14.18 5.93
N ALA A 369 -10.76 -13.94 5.88
CA ALA A 369 -11.73 -14.86 5.31
C ALA A 369 -12.75 -14.08 4.49
N GLN A 370 -13.02 -14.52 3.27
CA GLN A 370 -13.90 -13.82 2.33
C GLN A 370 -14.85 -14.79 1.64
N ALA A 371 -16.10 -14.37 1.49
CA ALA A 371 -17.12 -15.05 0.72
C ALA A 371 -17.69 -14.10 -0.33
N VAL A 372 -17.49 -14.44 -1.60
CA VAL A 372 -18.04 -13.71 -2.75
C VAL A 372 -19.14 -14.57 -3.37
N GLN A 373 -20.35 -14.06 -3.43
CA GLN A 373 -21.53 -14.77 -3.89
C GLN A 373 -22.21 -14.00 -5.00
N THR A 374 -22.68 -14.70 -6.01
CA THR A 374 -23.52 -14.12 -7.07
C THR A 374 -24.74 -15.01 -7.27
N TYR A 375 -25.91 -14.40 -7.27
CA TYR A 375 -27.17 -15.05 -7.60
C TYR A 375 -27.79 -14.39 -8.81
N HIS A 376 -27.86 -15.13 -9.91
CA HIS A 376 -28.50 -14.73 -11.16
C HIS A 376 -30.02 -14.88 -11.02
N ALA A 377 -30.67 -13.82 -10.52
CA ALA A 377 -32.10 -13.86 -10.19
C ALA A 377 -32.97 -13.87 -11.46
N SER A 378 -32.48 -13.29 -12.55
CA SER A 378 -33.10 -13.34 -13.89
C SER A 378 -32.03 -13.05 -14.95
N ALA A 379 -32.43 -13.04 -16.22
CA ALA A 379 -31.55 -12.64 -17.33
C ALA A 379 -31.06 -11.19 -17.26
N THR A 380 -31.66 -10.36 -16.41
CA THR A 380 -31.38 -8.92 -16.30
C THR A 380 -31.06 -8.49 -14.89
N VAL A 381 -31.07 -9.40 -13.90
CA VAL A 381 -30.86 -9.05 -12.49
C VAL A 381 -29.91 -10.02 -11.82
N ASP A 382 -28.76 -9.51 -11.38
CA ASP A 382 -27.84 -10.20 -10.50
C ASP A 382 -27.84 -9.60 -9.11
N ILE A 383 -27.76 -10.47 -8.10
CA ILE A 383 -27.52 -10.08 -6.71
C ILE A 383 -26.14 -10.56 -6.34
N ALA A 384 -25.23 -9.63 -6.09
CA ALA A 384 -23.89 -9.94 -5.65
C ALA A 384 -23.71 -9.58 -4.17
N ASN A 385 -23.06 -10.47 -3.42
CA ASN A 385 -22.72 -10.22 -2.02
C ASN A 385 -21.25 -10.57 -1.81
N ASN A 386 -20.54 -9.68 -1.13
CA ASN A 386 -19.15 -9.87 -0.75
C ASN A 386 -19.03 -9.62 0.75
N THR A 387 -18.59 -10.62 1.50
CA THR A 387 -18.39 -10.54 2.95
C THR A 387 -16.95 -10.85 3.27
N MET A 388 -16.31 -10.03 4.08
CA MET A 388 -14.92 -10.20 4.48
C MET A 388 -14.76 -9.98 5.98
N PHE A 389 -14.02 -10.88 6.61
CA PHE A 389 -13.50 -10.74 7.97
C PHE A 389 -11.99 -10.61 7.91
N ARG A 390 -11.42 -9.71 8.71
CA ARG A 390 -9.99 -9.53 8.88
C ARG A 390 -9.62 -9.38 10.35
N TYR A 391 -8.46 -9.93 10.72
CA TYR A 391 -7.83 -9.81 12.03
C TYR A 391 -6.34 -9.55 11.83
N VAL A 392 -5.76 -8.66 12.63
CA VAL A 392 -4.32 -8.35 12.66
C VAL A 392 -3.89 -8.18 14.10
N ASP A 393 -2.75 -8.80 14.43
CA ASP A 393 -2.02 -8.63 15.67
C ASP A 393 -0.57 -8.37 15.31
N ARG A 394 0.08 -7.36 15.93
CA ARG A 394 1.44 -6.98 15.61
C ARG A 394 2.12 -6.32 16.77
N GLN A 395 3.39 -6.66 16.98
CA GLN A 395 4.30 -5.96 17.86
C GLN A 395 5.53 -5.52 17.07
N THR A 396 5.88 -4.24 17.17
CA THR A 396 7.09 -3.66 16.56
C THR A 396 7.99 -3.12 17.66
N LEU A 397 9.27 -3.41 17.52
CA LEU A 397 10.35 -2.75 18.24
C LEU A 397 11.33 -2.20 17.23
N SER A 398 11.34 -0.89 17.05
CA SER A 398 12.19 -0.17 16.09
C SER A 398 12.92 0.96 16.79
N SER A 399 14.14 0.70 17.19
CA SER A 399 14.95 1.64 18.02
C SER A 399 15.21 2.98 17.33
N TYR A 400 15.16 3.01 15.99
CA TYR A 400 15.42 4.23 15.24
C TYR A 400 14.30 5.27 15.41
N TYR A 401 13.07 4.82 15.71
CA TYR A 401 11.92 5.67 15.63
C TYR A 401 10.90 5.42 16.74
N TYR A 402 10.18 4.29 16.71
CA TYR A 402 9.08 4.01 17.64
C TYR A 402 8.92 2.52 17.92
N SER A 403 8.12 2.24 18.92
CA SER A 403 7.61 0.90 19.18
C SER A 403 6.08 0.93 19.20
N GLU A 404 5.48 -0.10 18.63
CA GLU A 404 4.04 -0.19 18.48
C GLU A 404 3.53 -1.59 18.82
N ILE A 405 2.36 -1.64 19.44
CA ILE A 405 1.61 -2.87 19.70
C ILE A 405 0.18 -2.65 19.15
N ILE A 406 -0.24 -3.51 18.24
CA ILE A 406 -1.62 -3.61 17.76
C ILE A 406 -2.20 -4.88 18.33
N ASP A 407 -3.22 -4.79 19.22
CA ASP A 407 -3.74 -5.93 19.98
C ASP A 407 -5.23 -5.80 20.32
N PRO A 408 -6.13 -6.21 19.45
CA PRO A 408 -5.97 -6.44 18.02
C PRO A 408 -6.50 -5.29 17.15
N SER A 409 -6.31 -5.39 15.85
CA SER A 409 -7.12 -4.70 14.85
C SER A 409 -7.96 -5.72 14.09
N TRP A 410 -9.29 -5.60 14.12
CA TRP A 410 -10.15 -6.49 13.35
C TRP A 410 -11.32 -5.76 12.71
N SER A 411 -11.82 -6.31 11.61
CA SER A 411 -12.97 -5.76 10.90
C SER A 411 -13.83 -6.84 10.27
N MET A 412 -15.12 -6.54 10.14
CA MET A 412 -16.07 -7.30 9.35
C MET A 412 -16.79 -6.36 8.39
N GLU A 413 -16.76 -6.69 7.12
CA GLU A 413 -17.37 -5.89 6.06
C GLU A 413 -18.28 -6.76 5.19
N ASN A 414 -19.43 -6.22 4.80
CA ASN A 414 -20.36 -6.84 3.87
C ASN A 414 -20.83 -5.78 2.86
N ARG A 415 -20.78 -6.12 1.58
CA ARG A 415 -21.37 -5.32 0.51
C ARG A 415 -22.35 -6.15 -0.28
N THR A 416 -23.58 -5.68 -0.38
CA THR A 416 -24.64 -6.27 -1.19
C THR A 416 -24.96 -5.34 -2.36
N GLU A 417 -24.98 -5.89 -3.55
CA GLU A 417 -25.16 -5.19 -4.83
C GLU A 417 -26.34 -5.81 -5.58
N PHE A 418 -27.21 -4.95 -6.12
CA PHE A 418 -28.24 -5.29 -7.09
C PHE A 418 -27.79 -4.73 -8.44
N ARG A 419 -27.45 -5.59 -9.37
CA ARG A 419 -27.00 -5.26 -10.72
C ARG A 419 -28.12 -5.51 -11.70
N LEU A 420 -28.58 -4.45 -12.35
CA LEU A 420 -29.66 -4.52 -13.32
C LEU A 420 -29.12 -4.17 -14.71
N ASP A 421 -29.21 -5.11 -15.62
CA ASP A 421 -28.88 -4.91 -17.05
C ASP A 421 -30.19 -4.76 -17.86
N LEU A 422 -30.50 -3.52 -18.20
CA LEU A 422 -31.73 -3.11 -18.85
C LEU A 422 -31.46 -2.51 -20.22
N ASP A 423 -30.77 -3.27 -21.07
CA ASP A 423 -30.39 -2.90 -22.45
C ASP A 423 -29.46 -1.67 -22.52
N GLN A 424 -30.02 -0.46 -22.55
CA GLN A 424 -29.24 0.78 -22.56
C GLN A 424 -28.80 1.24 -21.17
N HIS A 425 -29.34 0.67 -20.11
CA HIS A 425 -29.12 1.09 -18.74
C HIS A 425 -28.53 -0.06 -17.96
N PHE A 426 -27.31 0.11 -17.46
CA PHE A 426 -26.76 -0.76 -16.44
C PHE A 426 -26.77 0.00 -15.09
N ILE A 427 -27.49 -0.55 -14.11
CA ILE A 427 -27.61 0.06 -12.77
C ILE A 427 -26.98 -0.89 -11.77
N ASN A 428 -26.06 -0.37 -10.95
CA ASN A 428 -25.51 -1.04 -9.79
C ASN A 428 -25.87 -0.23 -8.53
N THR A 429 -26.70 -0.81 -7.66
CA THR A 429 -27.14 -0.15 -6.43
C THR A 429 -27.09 -1.11 -5.25
N GLY A 430 -26.87 -0.61 -4.08
CA GLY A 430 -26.76 -1.44 -2.90
C GLY A 430 -26.31 -0.67 -1.68
N ALA A 431 -25.76 -1.41 -0.74
CA ALA A 431 -25.16 -0.83 0.46
C ALA A 431 -24.00 -1.69 0.94
N ASP A 432 -23.07 -1.09 1.64
CA ASP A 432 -22.11 -1.79 2.46
C ASP A 432 -22.32 -1.46 3.94
N PHE A 433 -21.82 -2.39 4.74
CA PHE A 433 -21.70 -2.28 6.18
C PHE A 433 -20.29 -2.70 6.57
N ARG A 434 -19.60 -1.90 7.37
CA ARG A 434 -18.32 -2.28 7.96
C ARG A 434 -18.32 -1.95 9.44
N TYR A 435 -17.93 -2.92 10.25
CA TYR A 435 -17.56 -2.75 11.64
C TYR A 435 -16.05 -2.92 11.77
N GLN A 436 -15.40 -2.05 12.51
CA GLN A 436 -13.98 -2.12 12.81
C GLN A 436 -13.74 -1.84 14.27
N SER A 437 -12.83 -2.59 14.90
CA SER A 437 -12.35 -2.36 16.25
C SER A 437 -10.84 -2.46 16.26
N VAL A 438 -10.18 -1.52 16.88
CA VAL A 438 -8.73 -1.41 16.94
C VAL A 438 -8.32 -1.03 18.35
N THR A 439 -7.36 -1.77 18.90
CA THR A 439 -6.59 -1.41 20.08
C THR A 439 -5.13 -1.29 19.66
N ALA A 440 -4.53 -0.13 19.88
CA ALA A 440 -3.14 0.13 19.51
C ALA A 440 -2.45 1.01 20.56
N TYR A 441 -1.18 0.72 20.77
CA TYR A 441 -0.33 1.43 21.73
C TYR A 441 1.00 1.74 21.06
N ASN A 442 1.53 2.94 21.26
CA ASN A 442 2.86 3.29 20.78
C ASN A 442 3.61 4.23 21.71
N ASP A 443 4.88 4.45 21.43
CA ASP A 443 5.77 5.34 22.15
C ASP A 443 6.49 6.33 21.22
N PHE A 444 5.78 7.26 20.65
CA PHE A 444 6.42 8.33 19.86
C PHE A 444 7.30 9.27 20.69
N PHE A 445 7.39 9.07 21.97
CA PHE A 445 8.05 10.02 22.86
C PHE A 445 9.56 10.10 22.65
N THR A 446 10.20 9.01 22.23
CA THR A 446 11.66 8.92 22.11
C THR A 446 12.07 8.56 20.69
N GLU A 447 12.19 9.55 19.84
CA GLU A 447 12.58 9.38 18.45
C GLU A 447 13.94 10.04 18.16
N PRO A 448 15.06 9.45 18.59
CA PRO A 448 16.36 10.10 18.54
C PRO A 448 17.07 9.89 17.20
N ALA A 449 16.36 9.79 16.08
CA ALA A 449 16.89 9.38 14.80
C ALA A 449 18.21 10.08 14.41
N ASN A 450 18.36 11.34 14.79
CA ASN A 450 19.49 12.16 14.34
C ASN A 450 20.62 12.36 15.33
N VAL A 451 20.41 12.07 16.59
CA VAL A 451 21.46 12.28 17.59
C VAL A 451 22.48 11.17 17.62
N TRP A 452 22.08 9.98 17.18
CA TRP A 452 22.98 8.83 17.22
C TRP A 452 24.00 8.88 16.08
N ASP A 453 25.28 8.67 16.43
CA ASP A 453 26.34 8.44 15.44
C ASP A 453 26.39 6.93 15.10
N ILE A 454 25.90 6.58 13.92
CA ILE A 454 25.74 5.17 13.51
C ILE A 454 27.09 4.45 13.28
N THR A 455 28.20 5.17 13.30
CA THR A 455 29.55 4.58 13.29
C THR A 455 29.99 4.04 14.64
N ARG A 456 29.22 4.34 15.68
CA ARG A 456 29.42 3.84 17.04
C ARG A 456 28.71 2.51 17.27
N ASP A 457 28.78 2.03 18.52
CA ASP A 457 28.12 0.78 18.91
C ASP A 457 26.58 0.93 18.86
N ARG A 458 25.97 0.25 17.91
CA ARG A 458 24.53 0.30 17.66
C ARG A 458 23.68 -0.34 18.76
N ASN A 459 24.29 -1.11 19.67
CA ASN A 459 23.58 -1.67 20.83
C ASN A 459 23.01 -0.59 21.75
N PHE A 460 23.49 0.64 21.64
CA PHE A 460 23.03 1.75 22.45
C PHE A 460 22.02 2.68 21.75
N ILE A 461 21.64 2.41 20.52
CA ILE A 461 20.62 3.20 19.82
C ILE A 461 19.30 3.09 20.60
N ASN A 462 18.80 4.23 21.09
CA ASN A 462 17.49 4.34 21.74
C ASN A 462 17.14 3.21 22.72
N ILE A 463 18.08 2.86 23.59
CA ILE A 463 17.86 1.80 24.60
C ILE A 463 16.76 2.18 25.62
N TYR A 464 16.39 3.43 25.68
CA TYR A 464 15.45 3.99 26.66
C TYR A 464 14.09 4.33 26.05
N ASN A 465 13.70 3.68 24.96
CA ASN A 465 12.35 3.87 24.45
C ASN A 465 11.30 3.37 25.47
N SER A 466 10.11 3.98 25.46
CA SER A 466 9.09 3.72 26.46
C SER A 466 8.55 2.30 26.48
N VAL A 467 8.66 1.56 25.37
CA VAL A 467 8.26 0.15 25.32
C VAL A 467 9.17 -0.75 26.15
N ASN A 468 10.48 -0.48 26.15
CA ASN A 468 11.46 -1.25 26.91
C ASN A 468 11.80 -0.63 28.26
N PHE A 469 11.82 0.71 28.31
CA PHE A 469 12.19 1.48 29.50
C PHE A 469 11.19 2.62 29.67
N PRO A 470 10.31 2.55 30.66
CA PRO A 470 9.25 3.53 30.81
C PRO A 470 9.84 4.92 31.03
N ASN A 471 9.33 5.90 30.34
CA ASN A 471 9.55 7.29 30.67
C ASN A 471 8.92 7.55 32.03
N PRO A 472 9.69 7.94 33.04
CA PRO A 472 9.16 8.13 34.39
C PRO A 472 8.09 9.24 34.49
N PHE A 473 7.92 10.03 33.43
CA PHE A 473 7.00 11.16 33.45
C PHE A 473 5.67 10.87 32.77
N THR A 474 5.66 10.03 31.76
CA THR A 474 4.47 9.86 30.88
C THR A 474 4.15 8.43 30.47
N SER A 475 5.10 7.48 30.54
CA SER A 475 4.83 6.11 30.08
C SER A 475 3.92 5.36 31.04
N VAL A 476 3.01 4.60 30.45
CA VAL A 476 2.03 3.76 31.14
C VAL A 476 2.22 2.31 30.68
N PRO A 477 2.06 1.32 31.58
CA PRO A 477 2.11 -0.09 31.17
C PRO A 477 1.04 -0.41 30.13
N VAL A 478 1.43 -1.15 29.09
CA VAL A 478 0.50 -1.66 28.08
C VAL A 478 -0.35 -2.77 28.71
N PRO A 479 -1.67 -2.68 28.72
CA PRO A 479 -2.55 -3.71 29.25
C PRO A 479 -2.29 -5.08 28.60
N GLY A 480 -2.10 -6.12 29.40
CA GLY A 480 -1.87 -7.48 28.90
C GLY A 480 -0.45 -7.78 28.40
N HIS A 481 0.44 -6.81 28.31
CA HIS A 481 1.81 -6.95 27.82
C HIS A 481 2.83 -6.61 28.91
N GLU A 482 3.23 -7.61 29.69
CA GLU A 482 4.18 -7.44 30.79
C GLU A 482 5.51 -6.86 30.30
N GLY A 483 5.98 -5.80 30.98
CA GLY A 483 7.23 -5.13 30.63
C GLY A 483 7.18 -4.21 29.41
N ARG A 484 5.99 -3.96 28.84
CA ARG A 484 5.77 -3.01 27.72
C ARG A 484 5.08 -1.76 28.23
N TYR A 485 5.39 -0.64 27.62
CA TYR A 485 4.91 0.67 27.99
C TYR A 485 4.52 1.48 26.75
N TYR A 486 3.62 2.44 26.92
CA TYR A 486 3.20 3.34 25.85
C TYR A 486 3.07 4.78 26.35
N THR A 487 2.99 5.72 25.45
CA THR A 487 2.80 7.14 25.73
C THR A 487 1.36 7.53 25.41
N PRO A 488 0.50 7.80 26.39
CA PRO A 488 -0.92 7.99 26.18
C PRO A 488 -1.30 9.35 25.58
N ASP A 489 -0.53 10.38 25.85
CA ASP A 489 -0.89 11.77 25.53
C ASP A 489 -0.57 12.21 24.10
N ASN A 490 0.05 11.38 23.30
CA ASN A 490 0.31 11.68 21.88
C ASN A 490 -0.90 11.46 20.95
N GLY A 491 -1.97 10.82 21.48
CA GLY A 491 -3.21 10.56 20.78
C GLY A 491 -3.13 9.49 19.68
N ASP A 492 -2.04 8.71 19.58
CA ASP A 492 -1.88 7.59 18.68
C ASP A 492 -2.19 6.25 19.34
N SER A 493 -2.10 6.20 20.66
CA SER A 493 -2.52 5.06 21.46
C SER A 493 -4.00 5.17 21.79
N GLY A 494 -4.72 4.06 21.71
CA GLY A 494 -6.13 4.06 22.10
C GLY A 494 -6.90 2.84 21.64
N GLU A 495 -8.12 2.78 22.12
CA GLU A 495 -9.15 1.85 21.68
C GLU A 495 -10.15 2.61 20.81
N SER A 496 -10.45 2.10 19.64
CA SER A 496 -11.44 2.73 18.77
C SER A 496 -12.38 1.73 18.12
N THR A 497 -13.62 2.12 17.94
CA THR A 497 -14.58 1.41 17.11
C THR A 497 -15.12 2.33 16.02
N ALA A 498 -15.37 1.75 14.86
CA ALA A 498 -15.98 2.45 13.74
C ALA A 498 -17.05 1.60 13.07
N VAL A 499 -18.20 2.19 12.82
CA VAL A 499 -19.29 1.56 12.06
C VAL A 499 -19.57 2.41 10.84
N PHE A 500 -19.51 1.79 9.66
CA PHE A 500 -19.83 2.42 8.39
C PHE A 500 -21.09 1.79 7.82
N VAL A 501 -21.99 2.62 7.32
CA VAL A 501 -23.15 2.21 6.52
C VAL A 501 -23.21 3.10 5.30
N GLY A 502 -23.08 2.52 4.12
CA GLY A 502 -22.90 3.26 2.89
C GLY A 502 -23.84 2.80 1.76
N PRO A 503 -25.08 3.32 1.67
CA PRO A 503 -25.90 3.15 0.48
C PRO A 503 -25.25 3.85 -0.71
N PHE A 504 -25.28 3.19 -1.89
CA PHE A 504 -24.76 3.72 -3.13
C PHE A 504 -25.69 3.44 -4.31
N TYR A 505 -25.53 4.25 -5.34
CA TYR A 505 -26.18 4.11 -6.63
C TYR A 505 -25.19 4.48 -7.73
N GLN A 506 -25.12 3.65 -8.76
CA GLN A 506 -24.35 3.90 -9.97
C GLN A 506 -25.15 3.52 -11.20
N HIS A 507 -25.13 4.38 -12.18
CA HIS A 507 -25.84 4.20 -13.44
C HIS A 507 -24.90 4.42 -14.62
N ASP A 508 -24.83 3.44 -15.49
CA ASP A 508 -24.21 3.53 -16.80
C ASP A 508 -25.30 3.54 -17.87
N PHE A 509 -25.31 4.60 -18.66
CA PHE A 509 -26.28 4.84 -19.71
C PHE A 509 -25.59 4.83 -21.07
N LYS A 510 -25.92 3.84 -21.91
CA LYS A 510 -25.49 3.76 -23.30
C LYS A 510 -26.37 4.70 -24.14
N VAL A 511 -25.87 5.90 -24.37
CA VAL A 511 -26.58 6.92 -25.21
C VAL A 511 -26.66 6.43 -26.65
N THR A 512 -25.59 5.79 -27.12
CA THR A 512 -25.49 5.10 -28.41
C THR A 512 -24.51 3.94 -28.27
N ASP A 513 -24.36 3.09 -29.29
CA ASP A 513 -23.34 2.03 -29.29
C ASP A 513 -21.91 2.55 -29.14
N LYS A 514 -21.68 3.84 -29.35
CA LYS A 514 -20.36 4.48 -29.27
C LYS A 514 -20.19 5.38 -28.06
N TRP A 515 -21.26 5.79 -27.40
CA TRP A 515 -21.22 6.82 -26.38
C TRP A 515 -21.95 6.37 -25.14
N SER A 516 -21.26 6.30 -24.02
CA SER A 516 -21.82 6.00 -22.70
C SER A 516 -21.53 7.12 -21.70
N LEU A 517 -22.46 7.31 -20.79
CA LEU A 517 -22.37 8.17 -19.62
C LEU A 517 -22.46 7.30 -18.38
N LEU A 518 -21.60 7.56 -17.40
CA LEU A 518 -21.62 6.89 -16.12
C LEU A 518 -21.69 7.93 -15.02
N ALA A 519 -22.61 7.76 -14.08
CA ALA A 519 -22.72 8.61 -12.89
C ALA A 519 -23.00 7.77 -11.65
N GLY A 520 -22.42 8.13 -10.53
CA GLY A 520 -22.63 7.45 -9.26
C GLY A 520 -22.58 8.40 -8.08
N GLY A 521 -23.25 8.02 -7.02
CA GLY A 521 -23.27 8.74 -5.76
C GLY A 521 -23.41 7.80 -4.57
N ARG A 522 -22.88 8.23 -3.43
CA ARG A 522 -22.88 7.50 -2.18
C ARG A 522 -22.85 8.44 -0.99
N VAL A 523 -23.42 8.01 0.12
CA VAL A 523 -23.21 8.66 1.42
C VAL A 523 -22.84 7.60 2.43
N ASN A 524 -21.67 7.71 3.04
CA ASN A 524 -21.29 6.86 4.16
C ASN A 524 -21.67 7.56 5.46
N MET A 525 -22.54 6.93 6.23
CA MET A 525 -22.77 7.27 7.62
C MET A 525 -21.72 6.55 8.46
N VAL A 526 -20.92 7.31 9.19
CA VAL A 526 -19.79 6.75 9.96
C VAL A 526 -20.01 7.13 11.42
N SER A 527 -20.12 6.13 12.29
CA SER A 527 -20.11 6.29 13.74
C SER A 527 -18.73 5.92 14.24
N LEU A 528 -18.09 6.82 14.95
CA LEU A 528 -16.76 6.66 15.53
C LEU A 528 -16.85 6.77 17.04
N ASP A 529 -16.07 5.93 17.72
CA ASP A 529 -15.86 5.96 19.15
C ASP A 529 -14.37 5.79 19.43
N TYR A 530 -13.83 6.62 20.32
CA TYR A 530 -12.43 6.58 20.73
C TYR A 530 -12.35 6.67 22.24
N ASN A 531 -11.47 5.85 22.83
CA ASN A 531 -11.15 5.84 24.25
C ASN A 531 -9.65 5.67 24.45
N ASP A 532 -9.09 6.48 25.34
CA ASP A 532 -7.74 6.26 25.86
C ASP A 532 -7.82 5.34 27.08
N PRO A 533 -7.29 4.09 27.01
CA PRO A 533 -7.41 3.15 28.12
C PRO A 533 -6.68 3.60 29.40
N ALA A 534 -5.73 4.52 29.31
CA ALA A 534 -5.06 5.10 30.47
C ALA A 534 -5.82 6.31 31.05
N GLY A 535 -6.80 6.84 30.33
CA GLY A 535 -7.63 7.96 30.80
C GLY A 535 -6.94 9.32 30.83
N PHE A 536 -5.82 9.49 30.10
CA PHE A 536 -5.13 10.79 29.97
C PHE A 536 -5.87 11.72 29.01
N LEU A 537 -6.41 11.15 27.94
CA LEU A 537 -7.27 11.88 27.01
C LEU A 537 -8.73 11.51 27.23
N PRO A 538 -9.66 12.46 27.14
CA PRO A 538 -11.07 12.16 27.21
C PRO A 538 -11.47 11.31 26.00
N GLY A 539 -12.31 10.31 26.21
CA GLY A 539 -12.98 9.60 25.14
C GLY A 539 -13.98 10.53 24.44
N ASP A 540 -14.23 10.28 23.15
CA ASP A 540 -15.22 10.98 22.35
C ASP A 540 -15.90 10.04 21.35
N SER A 541 -17.16 10.35 21.05
CA SER A 541 -17.90 9.64 20.02
C SER A 541 -18.60 10.61 19.07
N THR A 542 -18.65 10.28 17.80
CA THR A 542 -19.29 11.16 16.80
C THR A 542 -19.92 10.35 15.68
N VAL A 543 -20.86 11.00 14.99
CA VAL A 543 -21.45 10.48 13.75
C VAL A 543 -21.27 11.51 12.65
N VAL A 544 -20.72 11.07 11.52
CA VAL A 544 -20.48 11.94 10.37
C VAL A 544 -20.99 11.30 9.08
N GLY A 545 -21.56 12.13 8.21
CA GLY A 545 -21.91 11.73 6.84
C GLY A 545 -20.80 12.14 5.89
N LEU A 546 -20.31 11.21 5.09
CA LEU A 546 -19.21 11.38 4.12
C LEU A 546 -19.74 11.08 2.71
N PRO A 547 -20.16 12.11 1.95
CA PRO A 547 -20.65 11.94 0.58
C PRO A 547 -19.49 11.71 -0.39
N SER A 548 -19.81 11.00 -1.49
CA SER A 548 -18.95 10.90 -2.66
C SER A 548 -19.77 10.83 -3.94
N ALA A 549 -19.22 11.30 -5.04
CA ALA A 549 -19.85 11.30 -6.34
C ALA A 549 -18.81 11.10 -7.45
N ASN A 550 -19.21 10.43 -8.51
CA ASN A 550 -18.41 10.33 -9.72
C ASN A 550 -19.27 10.50 -10.96
N ALA A 551 -18.70 11.09 -12.00
CA ALA A 551 -19.31 11.21 -13.31
C ALA A 551 -18.25 10.98 -14.40
N SER A 552 -18.59 10.19 -15.40
CA SER A 552 -17.67 9.87 -16.48
C SER A 552 -18.41 9.80 -17.81
N THR A 553 -17.69 10.03 -18.88
CA THR A 553 -18.16 9.77 -20.23
C THR A 553 -17.10 9.03 -21.01
N ILE A 554 -17.51 8.13 -21.87
CA ILE A 554 -16.61 7.40 -22.77
C ILE A 554 -17.20 7.39 -24.18
N TYR A 555 -16.34 7.65 -25.15
CA TYR A 555 -16.70 7.63 -26.57
C TYR A 555 -15.79 6.68 -27.36
N LYS A 556 -16.38 5.71 -28.04
CA LYS A 556 -15.68 4.76 -28.93
C LYS A 556 -15.59 5.35 -30.33
N PHE A 557 -14.42 5.83 -30.70
CA PHE A 557 -14.16 6.31 -32.07
C PHE A 557 -14.26 5.16 -33.06
N THR A 558 -13.70 4.01 -32.66
CA THR A 558 -13.78 2.71 -33.31
C THR A 558 -14.00 1.62 -32.27
N PRO A 559 -14.29 0.36 -32.61
CA PRO A 559 -14.34 -0.73 -31.63
C PRO A 559 -13.04 -0.93 -30.82
N THR A 560 -11.92 -0.45 -31.33
CA THR A 560 -10.59 -0.62 -30.76
C THR A 560 -9.96 0.66 -30.21
N VAL A 561 -10.68 1.79 -30.29
CA VAL A 561 -10.17 3.11 -29.82
C VAL A 561 -11.26 3.82 -29.05
N SER A 562 -10.97 4.16 -27.82
CA SER A 562 -11.85 4.95 -26.97
C SER A 562 -11.15 6.15 -26.35
N GLY A 563 -11.92 7.20 -26.08
CA GLY A 563 -11.51 8.35 -25.27
C GLY A 563 -12.52 8.56 -24.15
N TYR A 564 -12.06 9.04 -23.00
CA TYR A 564 -12.92 9.23 -21.84
C TYR A 564 -12.55 10.47 -21.05
N PHE A 565 -13.54 10.95 -20.31
CA PHE A 565 -13.35 11.95 -19.25
C PHE A 565 -13.99 11.44 -17.97
N THR A 566 -13.33 11.67 -16.84
CA THR A 566 -13.80 11.29 -15.51
C THR A 566 -13.63 12.44 -14.53
N TYR A 567 -14.67 12.70 -13.77
CA TYR A 567 -14.69 13.50 -12.57
C TYR A 567 -15.02 12.62 -11.37
N ASN A 568 -14.28 12.77 -10.28
CA ASN A 568 -14.55 12.08 -9.02
C ASN A 568 -14.30 13.04 -7.86
N TRP A 569 -15.23 13.05 -6.91
CA TRP A 569 -15.12 13.81 -5.67
C TRP A 569 -15.58 12.95 -4.49
N SER A 570 -14.86 13.03 -3.37
CA SER A 570 -15.20 12.29 -2.16
C SER A 570 -14.74 12.99 -0.90
N GLN A 571 -15.49 12.79 0.20
CA GLN A 571 -15.03 13.11 1.55
C GLN A 571 -14.55 11.84 2.25
N ASN A 572 -13.50 11.97 3.07
CA ASN A 572 -12.89 10.88 3.81
C ASN A 572 -12.36 11.35 5.18
N PRO A 573 -12.22 10.45 6.18
CA PRO A 573 -11.82 10.80 7.54
C PRO A 573 -10.30 10.64 7.77
N VAL A 574 -9.45 10.84 6.77
CA VAL A 574 -8.01 10.55 6.83
C VAL A 574 -7.30 11.27 7.97
N GLY A 575 -7.71 12.50 8.31
CA GLY A 575 -7.11 13.27 9.40
C GLY A 575 -7.41 12.77 10.82
N SER A 576 -8.28 11.76 10.96
CA SER A 576 -8.60 11.12 12.24
C SER A 576 -8.11 9.68 12.32
N VAL A 577 -7.25 9.23 11.40
CA VAL A 577 -6.68 7.89 11.45
C VAL A 577 -5.46 7.86 12.36
N GLY A 578 -5.48 6.94 13.32
CA GLY A 578 -4.39 6.65 14.24
C GLY A 578 -3.74 5.30 13.97
N ASN A 579 -2.92 4.84 14.90
CA ASN A 579 -2.20 3.56 14.79
C ASN A 579 -3.12 2.37 14.62
N GLY A 580 -2.60 1.32 14.01
CA GLY A 580 -3.36 0.11 13.69
C GLY A 580 -4.53 0.35 12.74
N GLY A 581 -4.68 1.58 12.22
CA GLY A 581 -5.81 2.00 11.41
C GLY A 581 -7.08 2.34 12.21
N GLY A 582 -6.96 2.52 13.51
CA GLY A 582 -8.02 3.02 14.37
C GLY A 582 -8.34 4.50 14.11
N TYR A 583 -9.40 4.99 14.72
CA TYR A 583 -9.77 6.40 14.66
C TYR A 583 -9.46 7.09 15.99
N THR A 584 -9.02 8.34 15.94
CA THR A 584 -8.55 9.08 17.10
C THR A 584 -8.99 10.53 17.03
N THR A 585 -9.07 11.17 18.19
CA THR A 585 -9.28 12.60 18.33
C THR A 585 -8.04 13.42 18.03
N ALA A 586 -6.93 12.77 17.65
CA ALA A 586 -5.66 13.42 17.36
C ALA A 586 -5.10 14.24 18.55
N GLY A 587 -5.18 13.70 19.75
CA GLY A 587 -4.71 14.37 20.97
C GLY A 587 -5.63 15.52 21.45
N SER A 588 -6.77 15.74 20.78
CA SER A 588 -7.76 16.73 21.17
C SER A 588 -8.85 16.12 22.06
N ALA A 589 -9.63 16.97 22.73
CA ALA A 589 -10.74 16.50 23.55
C ALA A 589 -11.90 15.89 22.73
N ASN A 590 -12.00 16.24 21.44
CA ASN A 590 -13.10 15.81 20.58
C ASN A 590 -12.63 15.57 19.14
N PHE A 591 -13.38 14.76 18.41
CA PHE A 591 -13.21 14.62 16.97
C PHE A 591 -13.38 15.95 16.23
N SER A 592 -12.42 16.28 15.38
CA SER A 592 -12.46 17.51 14.58
C SER A 592 -13.21 17.30 13.27
N ASN A 593 -14.18 18.15 12.97
CA ASN A 593 -14.85 18.13 11.67
C ASN A 593 -13.88 18.30 10.48
N ARG A 594 -12.79 19.05 10.66
CA ARG A 594 -11.74 19.21 9.64
C ARG A 594 -11.09 17.87 9.33
N ASN A 595 -10.72 17.13 10.38
CA ASN A 595 -10.02 15.84 10.24
C ASN A 595 -10.93 14.72 9.72
N LEU A 596 -12.25 14.85 9.95
CA LEU A 596 -13.24 13.85 9.53
C LEU A 596 -13.78 14.09 8.12
N ARG A 597 -13.62 15.26 7.54
CA ARG A 597 -14.20 15.65 6.24
C ARG A 597 -13.15 16.16 5.26
N ASN A 598 -12.09 15.40 5.09
CA ASN A 598 -11.08 15.74 4.11
C ASN A 598 -11.60 15.44 2.71
N GLU A 599 -11.23 16.27 1.76
CA GLU A 599 -11.73 16.17 0.38
C GLU A 599 -10.67 15.61 -0.56
N ALA A 600 -11.15 14.86 -1.53
CA ALA A 600 -10.37 14.40 -2.67
C ALA A 600 -11.14 14.67 -3.94
N GLU A 601 -10.46 15.20 -4.94
CA GLU A 601 -11.01 15.52 -6.25
C GLU A 601 -10.09 15.03 -7.36
N LEU A 602 -10.67 14.51 -8.43
CA LEU A 602 -9.96 14.07 -9.63
C LEU A 602 -10.65 14.54 -10.89
N PHE A 603 -9.89 15.15 -11.79
CA PHE A 603 -10.21 15.33 -13.20
C PHE A 603 -9.24 14.49 -14.03
N GLU A 604 -9.75 13.64 -14.90
CA GLU A 604 -8.94 12.79 -15.76
C GLU A 604 -9.52 12.73 -17.17
N LEU A 605 -8.66 12.98 -18.17
CA LEU A 605 -8.94 12.80 -19.59
C LEU A 605 -7.98 11.75 -20.15
N GLY A 606 -8.49 10.71 -20.76
CA GLY A 606 -7.65 9.65 -21.28
C GLY A 606 -8.14 9.05 -22.58
N SER A 607 -7.27 8.22 -23.15
CA SER A 607 -7.54 7.46 -24.37
C SER A 607 -6.93 6.06 -24.27
N LYS A 608 -7.58 5.10 -24.91
CA LYS A 608 -7.17 3.70 -24.94
C LYS A 608 -7.28 3.14 -26.35
N TYR A 609 -6.31 2.32 -26.69
CA TYR A 609 -6.16 1.72 -28.00
C TYR A 609 -5.88 0.23 -27.86
N SER A 610 -6.58 -0.58 -28.62
CA SER A 610 -6.30 -2.01 -28.84
C SER A 610 -5.96 -2.20 -30.32
N LEU A 611 -4.69 -2.44 -30.62
CA LEU A 611 -4.15 -2.43 -31.97
C LEU A 611 -3.61 -3.82 -32.33
N PHE A 612 -3.38 -4.05 -33.64
CA PHE A 612 -2.81 -5.30 -34.15
C PHE A 612 -3.58 -6.54 -33.67
N GLU A 613 -4.91 -6.52 -33.84
CA GLU A 613 -5.79 -7.64 -33.44
C GLU A 613 -5.70 -7.95 -31.93
N GLY A 614 -5.59 -6.91 -31.08
CA GLY A 614 -5.51 -7.04 -29.63
C GLY A 614 -4.11 -7.33 -29.07
N LYS A 615 -3.08 -7.44 -29.94
CA LYS A 615 -1.69 -7.72 -29.51
C LYS A 615 -0.97 -6.53 -28.87
N LEU A 616 -1.48 -5.31 -29.07
CA LEU A 616 -0.94 -4.09 -28.49
C LEU A 616 -2.05 -3.30 -27.80
N PHE A 617 -1.91 -3.07 -26.52
CA PHE A 617 -2.69 -2.10 -25.77
C PHE A 617 -1.85 -0.86 -25.53
N LEU A 618 -2.45 0.32 -25.74
CA LEU A 618 -1.89 1.60 -25.31
C LEU A 618 -2.92 2.34 -24.47
N GLY A 619 -2.50 2.91 -23.36
CA GLY A 619 -3.27 3.79 -22.51
C GLY A 619 -2.52 5.11 -22.28
N ALA A 620 -3.22 6.23 -22.40
CA ALA A 620 -2.67 7.54 -22.05
C ALA A 620 -3.70 8.33 -21.25
N ALA A 621 -3.26 9.07 -20.25
CA ALA A 621 -4.10 9.94 -19.45
C ALA A 621 -3.37 11.22 -19.07
N VAL A 622 -4.12 12.32 -18.99
CA VAL A 622 -3.72 13.55 -18.31
C VAL A 622 -4.69 13.77 -17.16
N PHE A 623 -4.18 14.20 -16.02
CA PHE A 623 -5.01 14.33 -14.84
C PHE A 623 -4.59 15.49 -13.95
N GLN A 624 -5.52 15.95 -13.16
CA GLN A 624 -5.30 16.78 -11.98
C GLN A 624 -6.03 16.15 -10.81
N GLN A 625 -5.34 15.99 -9.70
CA GLN A 625 -5.87 15.40 -8.49
C GLN A 625 -5.48 16.25 -7.29
N THR A 626 -6.49 16.68 -6.53
CA THR A 626 -6.33 17.38 -5.26
C THR A 626 -6.80 16.48 -4.14
N ARG A 627 -6.09 16.48 -3.01
CA ARG A 627 -6.48 15.68 -1.86
C ARG A 627 -5.82 16.12 -0.58
N ALA A 628 -6.52 15.87 0.50
CA ALA A 628 -6.02 16.03 1.83
C ALA A 628 -5.25 14.79 2.30
N ASP A 629 -4.21 15.01 3.09
CA ASP A 629 -3.42 13.96 3.74
C ASP A 629 -3.12 14.37 5.18
N ALA A 630 -3.21 13.43 6.10
CA ALA A 630 -2.86 13.65 7.50
C ALA A 630 -1.34 13.62 7.68
N GLN A 631 -0.85 14.52 8.50
CA GLN A 631 0.56 14.58 8.87
C GLN A 631 0.78 13.93 10.23
N LEU A 632 2.04 13.75 10.63
CA LEU A 632 2.38 13.19 11.94
C LEU A 632 1.88 14.05 13.11
N ASP A 633 1.94 15.37 12.95
CA ASP A 633 1.36 16.31 13.91
C ASP A 633 -0.16 16.40 13.81
N ARG A 634 -0.76 15.53 12.96
CA ARG A 634 -2.19 15.45 12.66
C ARG A 634 -2.79 16.71 12.05
N SER A 635 -1.97 17.62 11.59
CA SER A 635 -2.42 18.62 10.66
C SER A 635 -2.85 17.96 9.35
N VAL A 636 -3.79 18.56 8.65
CA VAL A 636 -4.20 18.10 7.32
C VAL A 636 -3.69 19.10 6.31
N VAL A 637 -2.86 18.64 5.40
CA VAL A 637 -2.36 19.42 4.28
C VAL A 637 -2.99 18.96 2.97
N GLU A 638 -3.02 19.85 2.01
CA GLU A 638 -3.61 19.59 0.71
C GLU A 638 -2.50 19.42 -0.33
N PHE A 639 -2.58 18.33 -1.07
CA PHE A 639 -1.71 18.02 -2.18
C PHE A 639 -2.42 18.22 -3.50
N ASN A 640 -1.76 18.91 -4.43
CA ASN A 640 -2.21 19.04 -5.80
C ASN A 640 -1.19 18.32 -6.69
N THR A 641 -1.64 17.27 -7.37
CA THR A 641 -0.80 16.50 -8.29
C THR A 641 -1.40 16.59 -9.70
N ARG A 642 -0.59 17.04 -10.64
CA ARG A 642 -0.91 17.04 -12.07
C ARG A 642 0.03 16.09 -12.78
N GLY A 643 -0.45 15.44 -13.82
CA GLY A 643 0.43 14.52 -14.51
C GLY A 643 -0.04 14.04 -15.86
N ILE A 644 0.91 13.43 -16.55
CA ILE A 644 0.71 12.70 -17.80
C ILE A 644 1.19 11.27 -17.54
N GLU A 645 0.38 10.31 -17.92
CA GLU A 645 0.68 8.88 -17.79
C GLU A 645 0.53 8.20 -19.14
N PHE A 646 1.44 7.28 -19.41
CA PHE A 646 1.41 6.43 -20.60
C PHE A 646 1.75 5.00 -20.22
N GLU A 647 1.00 4.05 -20.77
CA GLU A 647 1.24 2.62 -20.61
C GLU A 647 1.08 1.91 -21.95
N ALA A 648 1.95 0.93 -22.19
CA ALA A 648 1.88 0.06 -23.36
C ALA A 648 2.14 -1.39 -22.94
N ASN A 649 1.31 -2.31 -23.42
CA ASN A 649 1.50 -3.75 -23.29
C ASN A 649 1.44 -4.36 -24.70
N TYR A 650 2.53 -4.99 -25.11
CA TYR A 650 2.66 -5.60 -26.44
C TYR A 650 3.03 -7.07 -26.31
N GLN A 651 2.22 -7.94 -26.88
CA GLN A 651 2.42 -9.38 -26.89
C GLN A 651 2.00 -9.94 -28.27
N PRO A 652 2.89 -9.87 -29.27
CA PRO A 652 2.60 -10.36 -30.61
C PRO A 652 2.49 -11.88 -30.69
N SER A 653 3.13 -12.60 -29.76
CA SER A 653 3.14 -14.06 -29.71
C SER A 653 3.37 -14.54 -28.27
N ARG A 654 3.28 -15.86 -28.06
CA ARG A 654 3.59 -16.49 -26.77
C ARG A 654 5.07 -16.35 -26.37
N GLU A 655 5.94 -16.17 -27.35
CA GLU A 655 7.39 -16.10 -27.12
C GLU A 655 7.86 -14.74 -26.68
N PHE A 656 7.13 -13.68 -27.02
CA PHE A 656 7.58 -12.31 -26.73
C PHE A 656 6.47 -11.44 -26.16
N TYR A 657 6.82 -10.73 -25.08
CA TYR A 657 6.03 -9.60 -24.61
C TYR A 657 6.90 -8.48 -24.06
N MET A 658 6.36 -7.27 -24.06
CA MET A 658 6.95 -6.12 -23.39
C MET A 658 5.87 -5.25 -22.75
N THR A 659 6.25 -4.59 -21.64
CA THR A 659 5.44 -3.60 -20.94
C THR A 659 6.26 -2.32 -20.78
N ILE A 660 5.64 -1.18 -21.01
CA ILE A 660 6.23 0.15 -20.79
C ILE A 660 5.27 0.96 -19.95
N GLY A 661 5.78 1.61 -18.92
CA GLY A 661 5.07 2.62 -18.15
C GLY A 661 5.89 3.90 -18.05
N TYR A 662 5.26 5.04 -18.27
CA TYR A 662 5.90 6.35 -18.10
C TYR A 662 4.95 7.31 -17.41
N SER A 663 5.47 8.10 -16.50
CA SER A 663 4.75 9.22 -15.91
C SER A 663 5.63 10.46 -15.80
N LEU A 664 4.98 11.60 -16.02
CA LEU A 664 5.48 12.94 -15.67
C LEU A 664 4.51 13.49 -14.63
N LEU A 665 5.00 13.78 -13.43
CA LEU A 665 4.22 14.22 -12.28
C LEU A 665 4.74 15.55 -11.76
N ASP A 666 3.85 16.51 -11.58
CA ASP A 666 4.08 17.73 -10.83
C ASP A 666 3.23 17.69 -9.58
N SER A 667 3.87 17.56 -8.42
CA SER A 667 3.18 17.41 -7.15
C SER A 667 3.60 18.49 -6.17
N THR A 668 2.62 19.24 -5.70
CA THR A 668 2.83 20.35 -4.78
C THR A 668 1.98 20.17 -3.52
N VAL A 669 2.38 20.85 -2.46
CA VAL A 669 1.70 20.89 -1.17
C VAL A 669 1.45 22.34 -0.78
N ASN A 670 0.28 22.65 -0.22
CA ASN A 670 -0.13 24.01 0.10
C ASN A 670 0.59 24.62 1.33
N GLN A 671 1.23 23.80 2.13
CA GLN A 671 2.10 24.22 3.23
C GLN A 671 3.20 23.18 3.44
N PRO A 672 4.37 23.54 3.96
CA PRO A 672 5.37 22.54 4.32
C PRO A 672 4.76 21.58 5.33
N GLN A 673 4.99 20.28 5.13
CA GLN A 673 4.47 19.24 6.02
C GLN A 673 5.00 19.39 7.44
N PHE A 674 6.22 19.91 7.56
CA PHE A 674 6.80 20.29 8.84
C PHE A 674 7.27 21.72 8.76
N ASP A 675 7.05 22.45 9.83
CA ASP A 675 7.82 23.64 10.05
C ASP A 675 9.30 23.24 10.00
N VAL A 676 10.03 23.90 9.07
CA VAL A 676 11.47 23.66 8.90
C VAL A 676 12.23 23.82 10.22
N GLY A 677 11.63 24.49 11.21
CA GLY A 677 12.14 24.62 12.56
C GLY A 677 12.05 23.34 13.42
N ASN A 678 11.18 22.40 13.05
CA ASN A 678 10.93 21.18 13.82
C ASN A 678 11.57 19.93 13.26
N THR A 679 12.18 20.04 12.08
CA THR A 679 12.83 18.89 11.48
C THR A 679 14.20 18.67 12.09
N SER A 680 14.70 17.49 11.90
CA SER A 680 15.90 17.00 12.52
C SER A 680 17.17 17.72 12.06
N LEU A 681 18.22 17.50 12.78
CA LEU A 681 19.53 18.13 12.61
C LEU A 681 20.33 17.72 11.39
N THR A 682 19.81 16.87 10.52
CA THR A 682 20.61 16.25 9.48
C THR A 682 20.81 17.09 8.23
N SER A 683 19.91 18.02 7.99
CA SER A 683 20.09 19.00 6.94
C SER A 683 20.19 20.40 7.53
N PRO A 684 21.37 20.76 7.98
CA PRO A 684 21.55 22.03 8.68
C PRO A 684 21.02 23.23 7.90
N GLY A 685 21.01 23.18 6.57
CA GLY A 685 20.50 24.25 5.74
C GLY A 685 19.00 24.50 5.87
N ASP A 686 18.20 23.44 6.09
CA ASP A 686 16.74 23.56 5.99
C ASP A 686 16.08 24.19 7.20
N ARG A 687 16.67 24.08 8.33
CA ARG A 687 16.08 24.47 9.62
C ARG A 687 15.83 25.93 9.80
N PHE A 688 16.59 26.73 9.09
CA PHE A 688 16.63 28.17 9.28
C PHE A 688 16.20 28.93 8.04
N PHE A 689 15.73 28.21 7.03
CA PHE A 689 15.08 28.83 5.90
C PHE A 689 13.61 29.09 6.23
N SER A 690 13.24 30.35 6.14
CA SER A 690 11.83 30.69 6.07
C SER A 690 11.38 30.33 4.66
N LEU A 691 10.67 29.22 4.52
CA LEU A 691 9.98 28.92 3.28
C LEU A 691 8.82 29.89 3.16
N SER A 692 8.84 30.70 2.12
CA SER A 692 7.78 31.67 1.81
C SER A 692 7.05 31.23 0.55
N GLY A 693 5.73 31.22 0.61
CA GLY A 693 4.87 30.81 -0.51
C GLY A 693 3.70 29.98 -0.02
N ASP A 694 2.74 29.80 -0.91
CA ASP A 694 1.51 29.05 -0.65
C ASP A 694 1.54 27.66 -1.32
N GLU A 695 2.62 27.32 -2.03
CA GLU A 695 2.76 26.08 -2.77
C GLU A 695 4.25 25.66 -2.79
N PHE A 696 4.50 24.43 -2.35
CA PHE A 696 5.84 23.87 -2.23
C PHE A 696 5.90 22.55 -3.00
N LYS A 697 7.04 22.26 -3.63
CA LYS A 697 7.25 20.97 -4.27
C LYS A 697 7.22 19.85 -3.24
N ARG A 698 6.50 18.78 -3.55
CA ARG A 698 6.47 17.61 -2.67
C ARG A 698 7.83 16.90 -2.64
N GLN A 699 8.30 16.60 -1.45
CA GLN A 699 9.54 15.85 -1.23
C GLN A 699 9.36 14.34 -1.37
N GLY A 700 10.44 13.62 -1.63
CA GLY A 700 10.50 12.16 -1.63
C GLY A 700 9.88 11.48 -2.85
N VAL A 701 9.57 12.21 -3.93
CA VAL A 701 8.96 11.66 -5.15
C VAL A 701 9.66 12.18 -6.41
N PRO A 702 9.87 11.35 -7.43
CA PRO A 702 10.44 11.79 -8.71
C PRO A 702 9.37 12.46 -9.59
N ASP A 703 9.79 13.41 -10.43
CA ASP A 703 8.92 13.99 -11.45
C ASP A 703 8.73 13.03 -12.63
N HIS A 704 9.78 12.34 -13.03
CA HIS A 704 9.74 11.36 -14.12
C HIS A 704 9.99 9.95 -13.58
N LEU A 705 9.12 9.04 -13.93
CA LEU A 705 9.28 7.59 -13.72
C LEU A 705 9.09 6.89 -15.04
N LEU A 706 10.06 6.05 -15.43
CA LEU A 706 9.97 5.17 -16.59
C LEU A 706 10.25 3.75 -16.14
N ASN A 707 9.39 2.81 -16.54
CA ASN A 707 9.66 1.39 -16.43
C ASN A 707 9.53 0.70 -17.78
N PHE A 708 10.32 -0.34 -17.95
CA PHE A 708 10.31 -1.19 -19.13
C PHE A 708 10.58 -2.63 -18.72
N LEU A 709 9.70 -3.54 -19.08
CA LEU A 709 9.87 -4.98 -18.94
C LEU A 709 9.77 -5.62 -20.30
N ALA A 710 10.70 -6.50 -20.65
CA ALA A 710 10.60 -7.35 -21.83
C ALA A 710 11.00 -8.77 -21.48
N THR A 711 10.27 -9.74 -22.03
CA THR A 711 10.56 -11.16 -21.93
C THR A 711 10.55 -11.79 -23.32
N TYR A 712 11.58 -12.58 -23.60
CA TYR A 712 11.69 -13.31 -24.86
C TYR A 712 12.06 -14.79 -24.63
N LYS A 713 11.15 -15.69 -25.00
CA LYS A 713 11.36 -17.14 -25.02
C LYS A 713 12.06 -17.49 -26.34
N LEU A 714 13.39 -17.73 -26.29
CA LEU A 714 14.26 -17.85 -27.47
C LEU A 714 14.02 -19.15 -28.25
N TYR A 715 14.40 -20.29 -27.70
CA TYR A 715 14.31 -21.57 -28.38
C TYR A 715 14.25 -22.72 -27.38
N LYS A 716 13.35 -23.68 -27.61
CA LYS A 716 13.23 -24.92 -26.82
C LYS A 716 13.15 -24.67 -25.30
N GLY A 717 12.47 -23.63 -24.88
CA GLY A 717 12.26 -23.30 -23.47
C GLY A 717 13.29 -22.35 -22.87
N LEU A 718 14.40 -22.06 -23.54
CA LEU A 718 15.32 -21.00 -23.08
C LEU A 718 14.71 -19.63 -23.29
N GLY A 719 14.78 -18.77 -22.30
CA GLY A 719 14.29 -17.41 -22.39
C GLY A 719 15.11 -16.43 -21.56
N VAL A 720 14.89 -15.15 -21.83
CA VAL A 720 15.51 -14.03 -21.14
C VAL A 720 14.47 -12.99 -20.79
N SER A 721 14.65 -12.29 -19.68
CA SER A 721 13.86 -11.11 -19.34
C SER A 721 14.81 -9.97 -18.94
N ALA A 722 14.38 -8.75 -19.20
CA ALA A 722 15.05 -7.54 -18.72
C ALA A 722 14.01 -6.55 -18.20
N ASN A 723 14.31 -5.92 -17.07
CA ASN A 723 13.49 -4.86 -16.49
C ASN A 723 14.37 -3.65 -16.19
N ILE A 724 13.94 -2.46 -16.59
CA ILE A 724 14.60 -1.20 -16.30
C ILE A 724 13.61 -0.30 -15.58
N VAL A 725 14.04 0.30 -14.49
CA VAL A 725 13.32 1.40 -13.81
C VAL A 725 14.25 2.60 -13.78
N PHE A 726 13.75 3.74 -14.24
CA PHE A 726 14.45 5.02 -14.18
C PHE A 726 13.60 6.03 -13.41
N THR A 727 14.24 6.82 -12.54
CA THR A 727 13.65 7.98 -11.87
C THR A 727 14.51 9.23 -12.15
N SER A 728 13.83 10.36 -12.32
CA SER A 728 14.51 11.66 -12.29
C SER A 728 15.06 11.93 -10.89
N GLU A 729 15.74 13.06 -10.73
CA GLU A 729 16.15 13.55 -9.41
C GLU A 729 14.95 13.69 -8.46
N ILE A 730 15.22 13.52 -7.16
CA ILE A 730 14.22 13.56 -6.09
C ILE A 730 14.68 14.55 -5.03
N ASN A 731 13.87 15.56 -4.74
CA ASN A 731 14.08 16.37 -3.55
C ASN A 731 13.79 15.53 -2.31
N ASN A 732 14.83 15.20 -1.54
CA ASN A 732 14.64 14.44 -0.30
C ASN A 732 14.03 15.28 0.82
N ASN A 733 14.10 16.60 0.73
CA ASN A 733 13.47 17.55 1.64
C ASN A 733 12.70 18.63 0.88
N VAL A 734 11.78 19.28 1.58
CA VAL A 734 10.90 20.30 0.97
C VAL A 734 11.64 21.55 0.50
N ALA A 735 12.78 21.87 1.11
CA ALA A 735 13.59 23.02 0.71
C ALA A 735 14.46 22.78 -0.55
N GLY A 736 14.55 21.52 -1.02
CA GLY A 736 15.34 21.16 -2.20
C GLY A 736 16.86 21.28 -2.00
N THR A 737 17.34 21.31 -0.77
CA THR A 737 18.76 21.38 -0.43
C THR A 737 19.43 20.03 -0.31
N LEU A 738 18.65 18.98 -0.28
CA LEU A 738 19.06 17.59 -0.24
C LEU A 738 18.44 16.83 -1.42
N VAL A 739 19.24 16.52 -2.42
CA VAL A 739 18.78 15.99 -3.70
C VAL A 739 19.38 14.62 -3.97
N ILE A 740 18.52 13.62 -4.18
CA ILE A 740 18.90 12.33 -4.73
C ILE A 740 19.00 12.50 -6.26
N PRO A 741 20.14 12.20 -6.89
CA PRO A 741 20.30 12.40 -8.33
C PRO A 741 19.41 11.43 -9.13
N ALA A 742 19.23 11.72 -10.41
CA ALA A 742 18.55 10.81 -11.33
C ALA A 742 19.27 9.43 -11.33
N GLN A 743 18.49 8.36 -11.31
CA GLN A 743 19.03 7.02 -11.13
C GLN A 743 18.24 5.97 -11.90
N TYR A 744 18.85 4.82 -12.11
CA TYR A 744 18.17 3.68 -12.73
C TYR A 744 18.59 2.37 -12.07
N THR A 745 17.77 1.33 -12.31
CA THR A 745 18.09 -0.04 -11.96
C THR A 745 17.80 -0.94 -13.16
N LEU A 746 18.76 -1.81 -13.51
CA LEU A 746 18.60 -2.83 -14.53
C LEU A 746 18.60 -4.21 -13.88
N ASP A 747 17.48 -4.92 -14.01
CA ASP A 747 17.37 -6.33 -13.64
C ASP A 747 17.32 -7.21 -14.88
N MET A 748 17.95 -8.35 -14.85
CA MET A 748 17.93 -9.34 -15.95
C MET A 748 17.68 -10.74 -15.42
N SER A 749 17.07 -11.59 -16.22
CA SER A 749 16.99 -13.01 -15.91
C SER A 749 17.20 -13.88 -17.14
N VAL A 750 17.76 -15.07 -16.93
CA VAL A 750 17.81 -16.15 -17.89
C VAL A 750 17.04 -17.32 -17.29
N PHE A 751 16.16 -17.93 -18.09
CA PHE A 751 15.37 -19.05 -17.63
C PHE A 751 15.27 -20.15 -18.67
N TYR A 752 15.03 -21.36 -18.18
CA TYR A 752 14.72 -22.51 -19.02
C TYR A 752 13.41 -23.13 -18.49
N ALA A 753 12.39 -23.09 -19.32
CA ALA A 753 11.04 -23.54 -18.98
C ALA A 753 10.64 -24.74 -19.85
N THR A 754 10.10 -25.77 -19.21
CA THR A 754 9.46 -26.93 -19.84
C THR A 754 8.00 -27.02 -19.32
N PRO A 755 7.16 -27.88 -19.86
CA PRO A 755 5.83 -28.10 -19.30
C PRO A 755 5.83 -28.59 -17.84
N ARG A 756 6.94 -29.20 -17.37
CA ARG A 756 7.04 -29.82 -16.04
C ARG A 756 7.92 -29.09 -15.04
N TRP A 757 8.79 -28.19 -15.49
CA TRP A 757 9.67 -27.45 -14.60
C TRP A 757 10.24 -26.20 -15.27
N GLU A 758 10.58 -25.23 -14.45
CA GLU A 758 11.30 -24.01 -14.83
C GLU A 758 12.47 -23.79 -13.87
N ALA A 759 13.62 -23.46 -14.43
CA ALA A 759 14.77 -22.93 -13.69
C ALA A 759 15.04 -21.51 -14.17
N ARG A 760 15.16 -20.57 -13.25
CA ARG A 760 15.39 -19.15 -13.52
C ARG A 760 16.56 -18.64 -12.68
N LEU A 761 17.49 -17.97 -13.33
CA LEU A 761 18.58 -17.25 -12.69
C LEU A 761 18.37 -15.76 -12.92
N MET A 762 18.30 -15.01 -11.83
CA MET A 762 18.03 -13.58 -11.83
C MET A 762 19.26 -12.82 -11.37
N PHE A 763 19.57 -11.76 -12.06
CA PHE A 763 20.61 -10.78 -11.79
C PHE A 763 19.94 -9.45 -11.55
N LEU A 764 19.94 -8.98 -10.34
CA LEU A 764 19.23 -7.78 -9.91
C LEU A 764 20.27 -6.66 -9.71
N ASN A 765 19.94 -5.45 -10.18
CA ASN A 765 20.85 -4.33 -10.26
C ASN A 765 22.18 -4.71 -10.95
N VAL A 766 22.09 -5.15 -12.22
CA VAL A 766 23.22 -5.71 -12.99
C VAL A 766 24.40 -4.75 -13.12
N THR A 767 24.12 -3.47 -13.16
CA THR A 767 25.13 -2.41 -13.27
C THR A 767 25.76 -2.00 -11.93
N ASP A 768 25.30 -2.59 -10.83
CA ASP A 768 25.73 -2.28 -9.45
C ASP A 768 25.61 -0.79 -9.10
N GLU A 769 24.52 -0.16 -9.58
CA GLU A 769 24.24 1.25 -9.29
C GLU A 769 24.04 1.48 -7.79
N LYS A 770 24.66 2.54 -7.28
CA LYS A 770 24.61 2.89 -5.85
C LYS A 770 23.47 3.87 -5.56
N ASN A 771 22.27 3.45 -5.88
CA ASN A 771 21.08 4.25 -5.74
C ASN A 771 20.72 4.54 -4.27
N TRP A 772 19.93 5.59 -4.09
CA TRP A 772 19.34 5.97 -2.82
C TRP A 772 17.83 6.11 -2.96
N SER A 773 17.11 5.80 -1.92
CA SER A 773 15.66 6.00 -1.82
C SER A 773 15.31 6.92 -0.66
N ALA A 774 14.32 7.77 -0.87
CA ALA A 774 13.73 8.53 0.21
C ALA A 774 12.89 7.60 1.09
N PRO A 775 13.01 7.65 2.42
CA PRO A 775 12.26 6.75 3.30
C PRO A 775 10.79 7.17 3.42
N ASN A 776 10.53 8.46 3.54
CA ASN A 776 9.21 9.05 3.69
C ASN A 776 9.25 10.52 3.25
N ALA A 777 8.11 11.02 2.76
CA ALA A 777 7.94 12.41 2.43
C ALA A 777 8.07 13.36 3.63
N VAL A 778 7.87 12.85 4.83
CA VAL A 778 7.81 13.62 6.07
C VAL A 778 9.19 13.77 6.71
N TYR A 779 10.02 12.75 6.62
CA TYR A 779 11.32 12.67 7.29
C TYR A 779 12.53 12.80 6.37
N GLY A 780 12.39 13.54 5.29
CA GLY A 780 13.46 13.69 4.31
C GLY A 780 14.78 14.24 4.85
N ASN A 781 14.71 15.00 5.94
CA ASN A 781 15.92 15.49 6.62
C ASN A 781 16.49 14.48 7.62
N GLU A 782 15.82 13.41 7.92
CA GLU A 782 16.17 12.51 9.01
C GLU A 782 16.85 11.25 8.54
N SER A 783 16.50 10.78 7.37
CA SER A 783 17.09 9.56 6.85
C SER A 783 17.11 9.48 5.33
N ILE A 784 17.92 8.54 4.85
CA ILE A 784 18.00 8.13 3.45
C ILE A 784 18.32 6.64 3.41
N VAL A 785 17.73 5.90 2.50
CA VAL A 785 17.93 4.46 2.37
C VAL A 785 18.89 4.17 1.23
N ALA A 786 19.99 3.46 1.52
CA ALA A 786 20.86 2.93 0.48
C ALA A 786 20.18 1.74 -0.20
N ASP A 787 19.94 1.80 -1.50
CA ASP A 787 19.33 0.70 -2.23
C ASP A 787 20.25 -0.53 -2.32
N LEU A 788 19.67 -1.68 -2.63
CA LEU A 788 20.37 -2.94 -2.71
C LEU A 788 21.35 -2.94 -3.89
N PRO A 789 22.61 -3.40 -3.70
CA PRO A 789 23.59 -3.51 -4.76
C PRO A 789 23.25 -4.68 -5.71
N PHE A 790 24.16 -4.96 -6.64
CA PHE A 790 24.10 -6.19 -7.44
C PHE A 790 23.85 -7.41 -6.56
N ARG A 791 22.91 -8.25 -6.96
CA ARG A 791 22.62 -9.54 -6.32
C ARG A 791 22.10 -10.56 -7.30
N MET A 792 22.24 -11.83 -6.93
CA MET A 792 21.78 -12.98 -7.71
C MET A 792 20.78 -13.81 -6.91
N GLU A 793 19.74 -14.29 -7.60
CA GLU A 793 18.77 -15.24 -7.06
C GLU A 793 18.54 -16.36 -8.08
N GLY A 794 18.44 -17.61 -7.61
CA GLY A 794 18.08 -18.76 -8.42
C GLY A 794 16.75 -19.34 -7.97
N ARG A 795 15.82 -19.56 -8.90
CA ARG A 795 14.49 -20.15 -8.63
C ARG A 795 14.35 -21.45 -9.43
N MET A 796 13.83 -22.49 -8.79
CA MET A 796 13.41 -23.73 -9.41
C MET A 796 11.93 -23.98 -9.09
N THR A 797 11.13 -24.21 -10.12
CA THR A 797 9.69 -24.54 -10.01
C THR A 797 9.46 -25.88 -10.71
N VAL A 798 8.73 -26.78 -10.05
CA VAL A 798 8.29 -28.08 -10.60
C VAL A 798 6.78 -28.09 -10.67
N LYS A 799 6.23 -28.46 -11.82
CA LYS A 799 4.79 -28.50 -12.12
C LYS A 799 4.31 -29.94 -12.34
N PHE A 800 3.16 -30.30 -11.87
CA PHE A 800 2.57 -31.65 -11.96
C PHE A 800 1.06 -31.66 -12.02
#